data_dd3c04cc5c7a15d2ee07c458b4676e8f
#
_entry.id   dd3c04cc5c7a15d2ee07c458b4676e8f
#
_cell.length_a   1.000
_cell.length_b   1.000
_cell.length_c   1.000
_cell.angle_alpha   90.00
_cell.angle_beta   90.00
_cell.angle_gamma   90.00
#
_symmetry.space_group_name_H-M   'P 1'
#
loop_
_entity.id
_entity.type
_entity.pdbx_description
1 polymer ?
#
loop_
_entity_poly.entity_id
_entity_poly.type
_entity_poly.pdbx_seq_one_letter_code
_entity_poly.pdbx_strand_id
1 'polypeptide(L)'
;MNYTREKIRNVAIVGSAGSGKTSLIEAILLNSKITNRQGRVEDGNTVSDFNPDEIVRGSSIYTSLISFDKDGTKINLLDTPGYSDFIGDAVSALTTVDSAIFVFDALSSIDATFEYLWENCDKPKAIFINKLDKEDIDLSKTLSHLKDFNGSVITVSVPDDTGAKFSKVVSVITEAPEDMKNHRENFIEAVASNDDSLIEKYLDGKEITNIELTASFKNGIASKKIIPILCGSATKNIGCAEIAGFINEFMPAADVSADTDKGKIAMLVFKSVIEPHTGNLSFLKIYSGKVVQGTDYKNITRRITERLGTLCTLLGKKRTEITEATAGDIIVAVKLKETQTNDILGDETAAGKIKRINFPEPSISMAVFPKSKGEEEKVASALQSMMREDPTIKSFYNAETKELILSGLGALHIEVAVARVKERYGIDVEFKPPRVAYRETIKSTAEVQGKYKRQTGGRGQYGDCWLKLEPLERGKGFEFINAIREGRIPRNYIPSVEKGVREAMEQGVIAGYPVTDMRATLYDGSYHEVDSSDMAFKIAGSMALKKGVTESRPCILEPIVELEVVIPDDYMGAVMGDLNARRGRVMGVERLGKKQKVIATAPLSEISKYATDLRSITKGAGSFKMKFSHYEESPSNISQPLIEIYQKQQQEGR
;
A
#
# COMPACT_ATOMS: atom_id res chain seq x y z
N MET A 1 -8.22 28.47 20.51
CA MET A 1 -6.99 29.29 20.52
C MET A 1 -6.43 29.31 19.12
N ASN A 2 -6.01 30.47 18.63
CA ASN A 2 -5.38 30.57 17.30
C ASN A 2 -3.87 30.56 17.51
N TYR A 3 -3.22 29.53 16.98
CA TYR A 3 -1.77 29.42 17.03
C TYR A 3 -1.16 30.05 15.78
N THR A 4 -0.04 30.76 15.94
CA THR A 4 0.79 31.11 14.78
C THR A 4 1.61 29.89 14.36
N ARG A 5 2.08 29.85 13.12
CA ARG A 5 2.84 28.71 12.58
C ARG A 5 4.09 28.37 13.43
N GLU A 6 4.75 29.38 13.97
CA GLU A 6 5.95 29.23 14.83
C GLU A 6 5.61 28.46 16.11
N LYS A 7 4.33 28.48 16.51
CA LYS A 7 3.76 27.80 17.67
C LYS A 7 3.02 26.50 17.32
N ILE A 8 3.36 25.88 16.19
CA ILE A 8 2.81 24.57 15.77
C ILE A 8 3.96 23.60 15.56
N ARG A 9 3.83 22.39 16.06
CA ARG A 9 4.74 21.26 15.85
C ARG A 9 3.95 20.07 15.35
N ASN A 10 4.28 19.58 14.18
CA ASN A 10 3.68 18.38 13.60
C ASN A 10 4.73 17.27 13.56
N VAL A 11 4.54 16.25 14.36
CA VAL A 11 5.53 15.20 14.57
C VAL A 11 4.92 13.82 14.35
N ALA A 12 5.50 13.01 13.50
CA ALA A 12 5.15 11.61 13.39
C ALA A 12 5.99 10.76 14.34
N ILE A 13 5.35 9.86 15.05
CA ILE A 13 6.00 8.86 15.88
C ILE A 13 6.00 7.55 15.07
N VAL A 14 7.17 7.18 14.57
CA VAL A 14 7.35 6.06 13.63
C VAL A 14 8.34 5.03 14.16
N GLY A 15 8.33 3.85 13.59
CA GLY A 15 9.24 2.73 13.95
C GLY A 15 8.54 1.39 13.78
N SER A 16 9.29 0.31 13.96
CA SER A 16 8.82 -1.06 13.79
C SER A 16 7.69 -1.44 14.75
N ALA A 17 6.97 -2.51 14.42
CA ALA A 17 5.94 -3.05 15.31
C ALA A 17 6.54 -3.43 16.66
N GLY A 18 5.82 -3.13 17.73
CA GLY A 18 6.27 -3.43 19.10
C GLY A 18 7.38 -2.53 19.65
N SER A 19 7.88 -1.52 18.92
CA SER A 19 8.93 -0.62 19.40
C SER A 19 8.49 0.29 20.57
N GLY A 20 7.17 0.41 20.81
CA GLY A 20 6.60 1.18 21.90
C GLY A 20 6.19 2.62 21.55
N LYS A 21 5.84 2.87 20.29
CA LYS A 21 5.35 4.18 19.80
C LYS A 21 4.16 4.69 20.58
N THR A 22 3.09 3.90 20.63
CA THR A 22 1.87 4.21 21.40
C THR A 22 2.16 4.41 22.88
N SER A 23 2.99 3.56 23.48
CA SER A 23 3.41 3.71 24.89
C SER A 23 4.18 5.01 25.14
N LEU A 24 5.01 5.45 24.18
CA LEU A 24 5.72 6.74 24.25
C LEU A 24 4.74 7.91 24.21
N ILE A 25 3.74 7.87 23.34
CA ILE A 25 2.70 8.90 23.26
C ILE A 25 1.92 8.99 24.57
N GLU A 26 1.52 7.85 25.14
CA GLU A 26 0.84 7.81 26.44
C GLU A 26 1.69 8.43 27.56
N ALA A 27 3.00 8.16 27.56
CA ALA A 27 3.93 8.78 28.51
C ALA A 27 4.05 10.30 28.29
N ILE A 28 4.13 10.76 27.03
CA ILE A 28 4.14 12.19 26.68
C ILE A 28 2.86 12.89 27.17
N LEU A 29 1.70 12.28 26.95
CA LEU A 29 0.40 12.84 27.37
C LEU A 29 0.29 12.95 28.89
N LEU A 30 0.73 11.92 29.61
CA LEU A 30 0.77 11.93 31.08
C LEU A 30 1.69 13.06 31.62
N ASN A 31 2.93 13.15 31.12
CA ASN A 31 3.90 14.16 31.54
C ASN A 31 3.48 15.57 31.12
N SER A 32 2.73 15.71 30.04
CA SER A 32 2.12 16.98 29.62
C SER A 32 0.84 17.32 30.38
N LYS A 33 0.40 16.48 31.35
CA LYS A 33 -0.82 16.64 32.15
C LYS A 33 -2.11 16.69 31.30
N ILE A 34 -2.09 16.08 30.13
CA ILE A 34 -3.25 15.96 29.23
C ILE A 34 -4.13 14.80 29.68
N THR A 35 -3.50 13.74 30.18
CA THR A 35 -4.18 12.60 30.81
C THR A 35 -3.77 12.49 32.29
N ASN A 36 -4.65 11.87 33.09
CA ASN A 36 -4.39 11.67 34.54
C ASN A 36 -3.71 10.32 34.82
N ARG A 37 -3.61 9.47 33.81
CA ARG A 37 -2.98 8.14 33.86
C ARG A 37 -2.33 7.83 32.51
N GLN A 38 -1.32 7.01 32.53
CA GLN A 38 -0.74 6.44 31.34
C GLN A 38 -1.60 5.25 30.88
N GLY A 39 -2.11 5.31 29.65
CA GLY A 39 -2.79 4.17 29.01
C GLY A 39 -1.80 3.05 28.69
N ARG A 40 -2.31 1.84 28.55
CA ARG A 40 -1.55 0.64 28.20
C ARG A 40 -2.22 -0.07 27.03
N VAL A 41 -1.42 -0.53 26.09
CA VAL A 41 -1.91 -1.26 24.90
C VAL A 41 -2.57 -2.58 25.34
N GLU A 42 -1.97 -3.26 26.31
CA GLU A 42 -2.45 -4.53 26.86
C GLU A 42 -3.82 -4.40 27.54
N ASP A 43 -4.10 -3.21 28.10
CA ASP A 43 -5.38 -2.92 28.77
C ASP A 43 -6.45 -2.37 27.81
N GLY A 44 -6.08 -2.12 26.53
CA GLY A 44 -6.96 -1.53 25.51
C GLY A 44 -7.49 -0.13 25.86
N ASN A 45 -6.73 0.67 26.61
CA ASN A 45 -7.18 1.94 27.17
C ASN A 45 -6.30 3.15 26.77
N THR A 46 -5.55 3.02 25.69
CA THR A 46 -4.72 4.10 25.13
C THR A 46 -5.58 5.14 24.40
N VAL A 47 -5.04 6.34 24.26
CA VAL A 47 -5.71 7.46 23.57
C VAL A 47 -5.70 7.24 22.04
N SER A 48 -4.65 6.65 21.49
CA SER A 48 -4.46 6.49 20.05
C SER A 48 -5.11 5.23 19.47
N ASP A 49 -4.98 4.08 20.14
CA ASP A 49 -5.55 2.81 19.69
C ASP A 49 -6.95 2.61 20.28
N PHE A 50 -7.92 3.31 19.75
CA PHE A 50 -9.29 3.32 20.26
C PHE A 50 -10.28 2.50 19.39
N ASN A 51 -9.86 2.02 18.23
CA ASN A 51 -10.71 1.20 17.38
C ASN A 51 -10.76 -0.24 17.90
N PRO A 52 -11.92 -0.92 17.81
CA PRO A 52 -12.08 -2.28 18.34
C PRO A 52 -11.07 -3.28 17.76
N ASP A 53 -10.74 -3.16 16.49
CA ASP A 53 -9.78 -4.03 15.78
C ASP A 53 -8.34 -3.82 16.29
N GLU A 54 -7.93 -2.59 16.63
CA GLU A 54 -6.64 -2.28 17.26
C GLU A 54 -6.57 -2.83 18.69
N ILE A 55 -7.63 -2.63 19.48
CA ILE A 55 -7.73 -3.12 20.87
C ILE A 55 -7.63 -4.65 20.90
N VAL A 56 -8.40 -5.36 20.07
CA VAL A 56 -8.38 -6.83 20.02
C VAL A 56 -7.03 -7.38 19.60
N ARG A 57 -6.32 -6.68 18.69
CA ARG A 57 -5.01 -7.10 18.21
C ARG A 57 -3.85 -6.65 19.09
N GLY A 58 -4.06 -5.69 19.98
CA GLY A 58 -3.01 -5.07 20.80
C GLY A 58 -1.95 -4.36 19.96
N SER A 59 -2.36 -3.73 18.84
CA SER A 59 -1.45 -3.03 17.94
C SER A 59 -2.16 -2.01 17.06
N SER A 60 -1.49 -0.90 16.78
CA SER A 60 -1.99 0.15 15.89
C SER A 60 -2.10 -0.36 14.46
N ILE A 61 -3.24 -0.10 13.84
CA ILE A 61 -3.55 -0.39 12.44
C ILE A 61 -3.61 0.92 11.64
N TYR A 62 -4.06 1.98 12.29
CA TYR A 62 -4.32 3.29 11.68
C TYR A 62 -3.47 4.38 12.32
N THR A 63 -3.12 5.38 11.53
CA THR A 63 -2.53 6.59 12.08
C THR A 63 -3.57 7.36 12.88
N SER A 64 -3.27 7.67 14.15
CA SER A 64 -4.10 8.48 15.04
C SER A 64 -3.51 9.88 15.24
N LEU A 65 -4.38 10.90 15.21
CA LEU A 65 -4.01 12.29 15.47
C LEU A 65 -4.25 12.63 16.94
N ILE A 66 -3.20 13.11 17.59
CA ILE A 66 -3.21 13.54 18.99
C ILE A 66 -2.74 15.00 19.05
N SER A 67 -3.69 15.94 19.21
CA SER A 67 -3.43 17.38 19.28
C SER A 67 -3.60 17.90 20.70
N PHE A 68 -2.60 18.59 21.22
CA PHE A 68 -2.65 19.21 22.55
C PHE A 68 -1.80 20.49 22.60
N ASP A 69 -2.03 21.30 23.63
CA ASP A 69 -1.20 22.47 23.95
C ASP A 69 -0.11 22.11 24.96
N LYS A 70 1.11 22.54 24.70
CA LYS A 70 2.22 22.49 25.63
C LYS A 70 2.89 23.85 25.67
N ASP A 71 2.71 24.55 26.78
CA ASP A 71 3.32 25.86 27.04
C ASP A 71 3.07 26.90 25.93
N GLY A 72 1.83 26.95 25.43
CA GLY A 72 1.38 27.83 24.32
C GLY A 72 1.84 27.42 22.92
N THR A 73 2.33 26.20 22.78
CA THR A 73 2.63 25.57 21.48
C THR A 73 1.68 24.41 21.23
N LYS A 74 1.03 24.41 20.08
CA LYS A 74 0.20 23.29 19.63
C LYS A 74 1.10 22.18 19.10
N ILE A 75 1.03 21.02 19.72
CA ILE A 75 1.71 19.82 19.28
C ILE A 75 0.68 18.87 18.66
N ASN A 76 0.89 18.50 17.40
CA ASN A 76 0.15 17.49 16.69
C ASN A 76 1.05 16.26 16.55
N LEU A 77 0.79 15.20 17.32
CA LEU A 77 1.46 13.91 17.19
C LEU A 77 0.63 13.01 16.28
N LEU A 78 1.28 12.36 15.34
CA LEU A 78 0.71 11.28 14.55
C LEU A 78 1.29 9.95 15.03
N ASP A 79 0.48 9.16 15.76
CA ASP A 79 0.81 7.77 16.10
C ASP A 79 0.64 6.91 14.87
N THR A 80 1.67 6.19 14.44
CA THR A 80 1.64 5.42 13.20
C THR A 80 1.71 3.92 13.44
N PRO A 81 1.08 3.10 12.60
CA PRO A 81 1.25 1.65 12.65
C PRO A 81 2.71 1.26 12.36
N GLY A 82 3.14 0.16 12.99
CA GLY A 82 4.52 -0.34 12.84
C GLY A 82 4.64 -1.59 11.95
N TYR A 83 3.54 -2.21 11.56
CA TYR A 83 3.54 -3.34 10.64
C TYR A 83 3.69 -2.89 9.19
N SER A 84 4.49 -3.61 8.41
CA SER A 84 4.68 -3.35 6.98
C SER A 84 3.38 -3.42 6.18
N ASP A 85 2.40 -4.17 6.65
CA ASP A 85 1.08 -4.32 6.03
C ASP A 85 0.24 -3.04 6.09
N PHE A 86 0.57 -2.11 7.01
CA PHE A 86 -0.09 -0.81 7.18
C PHE A 86 0.86 0.37 6.91
N ILE A 87 1.98 0.12 6.24
CA ILE A 87 3.03 1.14 6.02
C ILE A 87 2.53 2.35 5.22
N GLY A 88 1.44 2.21 4.45
CA GLY A 88 0.79 3.30 3.73
C GLY A 88 0.36 4.44 4.65
N ASP A 89 -0.20 4.13 5.82
CA ASP A 89 -0.59 5.11 6.84
C ASP A 89 0.63 5.84 7.41
N ALA A 90 1.74 5.12 7.68
CA ALA A 90 2.98 5.73 8.15
C ALA A 90 3.64 6.63 7.08
N VAL A 91 3.61 6.24 5.80
CA VAL A 91 4.08 7.07 4.67
C VAL A 91 3.25 8.34 4.54
N SER A 92 1.94 8.23 4.69
CA SER A 92 1.03 9.38 4.70
C SER A 92 1.38 10.36 5.82
N ALA A 93 1.57 9.85 7.03
CA ALA A 93 1.97 10.65 8.20
C ALA A 93 3.31 11.36 7.96
N LEU A 94 4.36 10.63 7.53
CA LEU A 94 5.69 11.19 7.25
C LEU A 94 5.68 12.27 6.16
N THR A 95 4.85 12.12 5.14
CA THR A 95 4.71 13.14 4.09
C THR A 95 4.09 14.44 4.63
N THR A 96 3.21 14.32 5.60
CA THR A 96 2.37 15.42 6.12
C THR A 96 3.04 16.23 7.23
N VAL A 97 3.82 15.58 8.08
CA VAL A 97 4.46 16.23 9.25
C VAL A 97 5.67 17.08 8.86
N ASP A 98 6.15 17.85 9.84
CA ASP A 98 7.32 18.71 9.67
C ASP A 98 8.58 18.07 10.27
N SER A 99 8.42 17.06 11.14
CA SER A 99 9.51 16.28 11.72
C SER A 99 9.02 14.89 12.16
N ALA A 100 9.96 13.98 12.46
CA ALA A 100 9.65 12.62 12.89
C ALA A 100 10.50 12.17 14.07
N ILE A 101 9.93 11.40 14.99
CA ILE A 101 10.67 10.66 16.03
C ILE A 101 10.60 9.18 15.69
N PHE A 102 11.76 8.59 15.46
CA PHE A 102 11.92 7.17 15.20
C PHE A 102 12.11 6.42 16.52
N VAL A 103 11.12 5.64 16.91
CA VAL A 103 11.17 4.82 18.13
C VAL A 103 11.86 3.50 17.82
N PHE A 104 13.01 3.29 18.45
CA PHE A 104 13.84 2.13 18.27
C PHE A 104 13.86 1.27 19.55
N ASP A 105 13.59 -0.02 19.42
CA ASP A 105 13.68 -0.97 20.52
C ASP A 105 15.15 -1.35 20.74
N ALA A 106 15.69 -1.10 21.92
CA ALA A 106 17.10 -1.34 22.25
C ALA A 106 17.53 -2.82 22.08
N LEU A 107 16.59 -3.76 22.15
CA LEU A 107 16.85 -5.21 21.95
C LEU A 107 16.74 -5.66 20.50
N SER A 108 16.21 -4.81 19.63
CA SER A 108 15.96 -5.16 18.23
C SER A 108 17.13 -4.79 17.33
N SER A 109 17.25 -5.50 16.21
CA SER A 109 18.03 -5.01 15.07
C SER A 109 17.20 -4.07 14.21
N ILE A 110 17.85 -3.28 13.37
CA ILE A 110 17.19 -2.48 12.35
C ILE A 110 16.51 -3.45 11.38
N ASP A 111 15.20 -3.36 11.28
CA ASP A 111 14.40 -4.17 10.37
C ASP A 111 14.03 -3.39 9.08
N ALA A 112 13.49 -4.10 8.11
CA ALA A 112 13.12 -3.54 6.82
C ALA A 112 12.07 -2.43 6.90
N THR A 113 11.18 -2.48 7.90
CA THR A 113 10.17 -1.44 8.11
C THR A 113 10.82 -0.15 8.57
N PHE A 114 11.76 -0.24 9.53
CA PHE A 114 12.52 0.90 9.99
C PHE A 114 13.36 1.52 8.87
N GLU A 115 14.11 0.69 8.11
CA GLU A 115 14.89 1.16 6.94
C GLU A 115 14.01 1.84 5.91
N TYR A 116 12.89 1.23 5.53
CA TYR A 116 11.97 1.80 4.55
C TYR A 116 11.43 3.17 4.99
N LEU A 117 10.98 3.28 6.24
CA LEU A 117 10.48 4.54 6.79
C LEU A 117 11.59 5.60 6.87
N TRP A 118 12.81 5.18 7.22
CA TRP A 118 13.96 6.05 7.30
C TRP A 118 14.36 6.62 5.94
N GLU A 119 14.49 5.77 4.93
CA GLU A 119 14.84 6.15 3.55
C GLU A 119 13.78 7.07 2.92
N ASN A 120 12.49 6.84 3.26
CA ASN A 120 11.37 7.62 2.74
C ASN A 120 11.02 8.85 3.59
N CYS A 121 11.73 9.11 4.67
CA CYS A 121 11.55 10.29 5.49
C CYS A 121 12.53 11.40 5.09
N ASP A 122 12.06 12.40 4.36
CA ASP A 122 12.85 13.60 4.00
C ASP A 122 12.64 14.76 5.01
N LYS A 123 12.28 14.45 6.24
CA LYS A 123 12.04 15.45 7.31
C LYS A 123 13.16 15.42 8.34
N PRO A 124 13.36 16.51 9.10
CA PRO A 124 14.14 16.47 10.33
C PRO A 124 13.72 15.32 11.22
N LYS A 125 14.70 14.60 11.77
CA LYS A 125 14.49 13.35 12.51
C LYS A 125 15.13 13.42 13.88
N ALA A 126 14.53 12.69 14.84
CA ALA A 126 15.17 12.28 16.08
C ALA A 126 14.96 10.77 16.28
N ILE A 127 15.81 10.14 17.08
CA ILE A 127 15.66 8.75 17.47
C ILE A 127 15.36 8.69 18.96
N PHE A 128 14.37 7.89 19.35
CA PHE A 128 14.13 7.54 20.76
C PHE A 128 14.45 6.06 20.95
N ILE A 129 15.57 5.77 21.64
CA ILE A 129 15.92 4.41 22.05
C ILE A 129 15.08 4.03 23.25
N ASN A 130 14.13 3.12 23.04
CA ASN A 130 13.15 2.70 24.03
C ASN A 130 13.50 1.35 24.66
N LYS A 131 12.84 1.03 25.78
CA LYS A 131 12.92 -0.22 26.51
C LYS A 131 14.27 -0.46 27.22
N LEU A 132 14.98 0.58 27.59
CA LEU A 132 16.25 0.46 28.30
C LEU A 132 16.12 -0.20 29.69
N ASP A 133 14.91 -0.42 30.17
CA ASP A 133 14.57 -1.16 31.40
C ASP A 133 14.63 -2.70 31.24
N LYS A 134 14.89 -3.20 30.02
CA LYS A 134 14.98 -4.64 29.75
C LYS A 134 16.39 -5.15 29.98
N GLU A 135 16.50 -6.44 30.33
CA GLU A 135 17.79 -7.14 30.48
C GLU A 135 18.50 -7.33 29.13
N ASP A 136 19.79 -7.61 29.17
CA ASP A 136 20.64 -7.98 28.03
C ASP A 136 20.80 -6.87 26.96
N ILE A 137 20.68 -5.60 27.33
CA ILE A 137 20.89 -4.47 26.44
C ILE A 137 22.36 -4.11 26.33
N ASP A 138 22.89 -4.13 25.11
CA ASP A 138 24.17 -3.52 24.75
C ASP A 138 23.94 -2.19 24.03
N LEU A 139 23.90 -1.11 24.81
CA LEU A 139 23.66 0.24 24.29
C LEU A 139 24.77 0.69 23.32
N SER A 140 26.02 0.28 23.56
CA SER A 140 27.15 0.64 22.68
C SER A 140 26.99 0.04 21.30
N LYS A 141 26.57 -1.23 21.24
CA LYS A 141 26.24 -1.91 19.98
C LYS A 141 25.05 -1.26 19.29
N THR A 142 24.01 -0.94 20.01
CA THR A 142 22.81 -0.25 19.48
C THR A 142 23.18 1.10 18.87
N LEU A 143 23.98 1.91 19.56
CA LEU A 143 24.45 3.21 19.06
C LEU A 143 25.34 3.05 17.82
N SER A 144 26.21 2.02 17.79
CA SER A 144 27.04 1.73 16.60
C SER A 144 26.19 1.41 15.40
N HIS A 145 25.16 0.57 15.54
CA HIS A 145 24.25 0.22 14.45
C HIS A 145 23.49 1.45 13.92
N LEU A 146 23.07 2.37 14.82
CA LEU A 146 22.37 3.58 14.43
C LEU A 146 23.29 4.61 13.73
N LYS A 147 24.61 4.58 13.97
CA LYS A 147 25.60 5.44 13.28
C LYS A 147 25.79 5.07 11.81
N ASP A 148 25.42 3.87 11.40
CA ASP A 148 25.49 3.43 10.00
C ASP A 148 24.51 4.15 9.08
N PHE A 149 23.54 4.88 9.66
CA PHE A 149 22.64 5.72 8.91
C PHE A 149 23.30 7.04 8.50
N ASN A 150 22.86 7.59 7.35
CA ASN A 150 23.36 8.87 6.85
C ASN A 150 23.02 10.01 7.83
N GLY A 151 24.01 10.79 8.17
CA GLY A 151 23.86 11.95 9.02
C GLY A 151 24.67 11.84 10.31
N SER A 152 24.82 12.96 11.00
CA SER A 152 25.51 13.03 12.29
C SER A 152 24.52 12.65 13.39
N VAL A 153 24.63 11.45 13.92
CA VAL A 153 23.84 10.96 15.05
C VAL A 153 24.50 11.41 16.34
N ILE A 154 23.78 12.14 17.18
CA ILE A 154 24.29 12.71 18.43
C ILE A 154 23.42 12.27 19.61
N THR A 155 24.04 11.66 20.62
CA THR A 155 23.35 11.31 21.88
C THR A 155 23.12 12.59 22.70
N VAL A 156 21.85 12.92 22.96
CA VAL A 156 21.45 14.12 23.73
C VAL A 156 20.88 13.80 25.12
N SER A 157 20.54 12.54 25.37
CA SER A 157 20.22 12.05 26.70
C SER A 157 20.92 10.71 26.95
N VAL A 158 21.59 10.59 28.08
CA VAL A 158 22.40 9.44 28.46
C VAL A 158 21.74 8.72 29.64
N PRO A 159 21.48 7.41 29.57
CA PRO A 159 20.96 6.65 30.69
C PRO A 159 22.04 6.45 31.76
N ASP A 160 21.64 6.35 33.03
CA ASP A 160 22.52 6.03 34.15
C ASP A 160 23.00 4.57 34.13
N ASP A 161 22.15 3.67 33.66
CA ASP A 161 22.44 2.23 33.47
C ASP A 161 21.45 1.65 32.44
N THR A 162 21.47 0.34 32.24
CA THR A 162 20.47 -0.42 31.45
C THR A 162 19.94 -1.61 32.28
N GLY A 163 18.81 -2.19 31.86
CA GLY A 163 18.20 -3.32 32.56
C GLY A 163 17.53 -2.92 33.86
N ALA A 164 17.59 -3.82 34.86
CA ALA A 164 16.93 -3.62 36.16
C ALA A 164 17.43 -2.39 36.95
N LYS A 165 18.63 -1.91 36.66
CA LYS A 165 19.23 -0.74 37.32
C LYS A 165 18.90 0.57 36.64
N PHE A 166 18.30 0.57 35.46
CA PHE A 166 17.91 1.77 34.73
C PHE A 166 16.90 2.58 35.53
N SER A 167 17.25 3.77 35.94
CA SER A 167 16.42 4.60 36.82
C SER A 167 16.21 6.03 36.31
N LYS A 168 17.12 6.59 35.54
CA LYS A 168 17.04 7.96 35.02
C LYS A 168 17.82 8.13 33.73
N VAL A 169 17.54 9.21 33.04
CA VAL A 169 18.36 9.76 31.97
C VAL A 169 18.85 11.14 32.30
N VAL A 170 20.00 11.51 31.76
CA VAL A 170 20.61 12.82 31.94
C VAL A 170 20.74 13.49 30.60
N SER A 171 20.18 14.71 30.46
CA SER A 171 20.36 15.53 29.26
C SER A 171 21.77 16.14 29.24
N VAL A 172 22.42 16.05 28.09
CA VAL A 172 23.73 16.68 27.85
C VAL A 172 23.67 17.97 27.04
N ILE A 173 22.44 18.47 26.80
CA ILE A 173 22.24 19.65 25.93
C ILE A 173 22.67 20.96 26.67
N THR A 174 22.36 21.10 27.91
CA THR A 174 22.67 22.32 28.71
C THR A 174 23.84 22.14 29.64
N GLU A 175 23.78 21.13 30.49
CA GLU A 175 24.79 20.77 31.47
C GLU A 175 24.90 19.26 31.60
N ALA A 176 26.04 18.75 32.04
CA ALA A 176 26.24 17.35 32.35
C ALA A 176 26.97 17.19 33.69
N PRO A 177 26.60 16.19 34.51
CA PRO A 177 27.37 15.80 35.69
C PRO A 177 28.82 15.44 35.32
N GLU A 178 29.71 15.50 36.34
CA GLU A 178 31.16 15.27 36.15
C GLU A 178 31.47 13.92 35.49
N ASP A 179 30.73 12.89 35.89
CA ASP A 179 30.84 11.52 35.34
C ASP A 179 30.37 11.39 33.86
N MET A 180 29.66 12.42 33.35
CA MET A 180 29.15 12.47 31.96
C MET A 180 29.79 13.58 31.11
N LYS A 181 30.86 14.20 31.54
CA LYS A 181 31.57 15.27 30.82
C LYS A 181 31.97 14.85 29.39
N ASN A 182 32.47 13.65 29.20
CA ASN A 182 32.85 13.14 27.87
C ASN A 182 31.65 13.14 26.90
N HIS A 183 30.46 12.83 27.39
CA HIS A 183 29.25 12.87 26.54
C HIS A 183 28.87 14.31 26.17
N ARG A 184 29.08 15.25 27.08
CA ARG A 184 28.87 16.69 26.82
C ARG A 184 29.90 17.23 25.83
N GLU A 185 31.15 16.89 25.95
CA GLU A 185 32.22 17.27 25.02
C GLU A 185 31.94 16.74 23.63
N ASN A 186 31.60 15.47 23.50
CA ASN A 186 31.20 14.86 22.23
C ASN A 186 29.97 15.58 21.61
N PHE A 187 29.01 16.00 22.43
CA PHE A 187 27.86 16.78 21.96
C PHE A 187 28.30 18.15 21.43
N ILE A 188 29.16 18.88 22.15
CA ILE A 188 29.67 20.19 21.74
C ILE A 188 30.47 20.07 20.45
N GLU A 189 31.39 19.12 20.35
CA GLU A 189 32.19 18.84 19.15
C GLU A 189 31.30 18.54 17.94
N ALA A 190 30.32 17.65 18.10
CA ALA A 190 29.42 17.26 17.04
C ALA A 190 28.52 18.41 16.57
N VAL A 191 28.06 19.28 17.46
CA VAL A 191 27.28 20.48 17.10
C VAL A 191 28.19 21.52 16.43
N ALA A 192 29.38 21.78 16.98
CA ALA A 192 30.33 22.74 16.42
C ALA A 192 30.79 22.32 15.01
N SER A 193 31.02 21.04 14.76
CA SER A 193 31.42 20.50 13.44
C SER A 193 30.40 20.76 12.32
N ASN A 194 29.17 21.15 12.65
CA ASN A 194 28.12 21.46 11.67
C ASN A 194 27.90 22.99 11.47
N ASP A 195 28.71 23.84 12.13
CA ASP A 195 28.57 25.29 12.09
C ASP A 195 29.96 25.94 11.96
N ASP A 196 30.24 26.56 10.84
CA ASP A 196 31.55 27.13 10.50
C ASP A 196 32.06 28.15 11.53
N SER A 197 31.14 28.90 12.17
CA SER A 197 31.49 29.87 13.20
C SER A 197 31.84 29.26 14.55
N LEU A 198 31.19 28.14 14.87
CA LEU A 198 31.43 27.43 16.13
C LEU A 198 32.65 26.50 16.07
N ILE A 199 32.96 25.93 14.90
CA ILE A 199 34.14 25.08 14.74
C ILE A 199 35.44 25.89 14.88
N GLU A 200 35.49 27.13 14.37
CA GLU A 200 36.63 28.01 14.59
C GLU A 200 36.83 28.31 16.09
N LYS A 201 35.77 28.65 16.81
CA LYS A 201 35.82 28.88 18.24
C LYS A 201 36.29 27.66 19.03
N TYR A 202 35.76 26.47 18.65
CA TYR A 202 36.10 25.18 19.27
C TYR A 202 37.59 24.85 19.10
N LEU A 203 38.11 25.00 17.90
CA LEU A 203 39.53 24.75 17.57
C LEU A 203 40.48 25.75 18.24
N ASP A 204 40.04 27.00 18.39
CA ASP A 204 40.80 28.06 19.08
C ASP A 204 40.74 27.89 20.62
N GLY A 205 40.00 26.94 21.16
CA GLY A 205 39.78 26.76 22.60
C GLY A 205 39.00 27.87 23.25
N LYS A 206 38.22 28.63 22.46
CA LYS A 206 37.33 29.70 22.98
C LYS A 206 36.05 29.11 23.53
N GLU A 207 35.51 29.76 24.57
CA GLU A 207 34.25 29.34 25.17
C GLU A 207 33.08 29.47 24.19
N ILE A 208 32.31 28.40 24.03
CA ILE A 208 31.03 28.35 23.30
C ILE A 208 29.91 28.48 24.34
N THR A 209 29.12 29.53 24.22
CA THR A 209 28.00 29.74 25.15
C THR A 209 26.85 28.75 24.89
N ASN A 210 26.07 28.43 25.93
CA ASN A 210 24.89 27.57 25.76
C ASN A 210 23.86 28.15 24.78
N ILE A 211 23.79 29.47 24.61
CA ILE A 211 22.89 30.13 23.65
C ILE A 211 23.32 29.82 22.22
N GLU A 212 24.61 29.97 21.90
CA GLU A 212 25.17 29.68 20.59
C GLU A 212 25.03 28.20 20.26
N LEU A 213 25.37 27.33 21.22
CA LEU A 213 25.26 25.89 21.04
C LEU A 213 23.82 25.43 20.80
N THR A 214 22.85 25.98 21.57
CA THR A 214 21.42 25.67 21.38
C THR A 214 20.92 26.15 20.01
N ALA A 215 21.32 27.33 19.57
CA ALA A 215 20.93 27.87 18.27
C ALA A 215 21.49 27.02 17.11
N SER A 216 22.77 26.67 17.19
CA SER A 216 23.41 25.81 16.18
C SER A 216 22.82 24.39 16.18
N PHE A 217 22.52 23.83 17.35
CA PHE A 217 21.86 22.54 17.47
C PHE A 217 20.46 22.54 16.80
N LYS A 218 19.63 23.56 17.06
CA LYS A 218 18.33 23.73 16.40
C LYS A 218 18.46 23.82 14.87
N ASN A 219 19.41 24.61 14.39
CA ASN A 219 19.69 24.76 12.98
C ASN A 219 20.20 23.45 12.35
N GLY A 220 21.04 22.69 13.06
CA GLY A 220 21.54 21.38 12.66
C GLY A 220 20.43 20.36 12.49
N ILE A 221 19.45 20.33 13.41
CA ILE A 221 18.25 19.47 13.28
C ILE A 221 17.41 19.92 12.09
N ALA A 222 17.09 21.20 11.99
CA ALA A 222 16.24 21.74 10.93
C ALA A 222 16.84 21.52 9.54
N SER A 223 18.17 21.64 9.40
CA SER A 223 18.92 21.38 8.16
C SER A 223 19.20 19.90 7.91
N LYS A 224 18.76 18.99 8.78
CA LYS A 224 18.97 17.53 8.72
C LYS A 224 20.44 17.09 8.82
N LYS A 225 21.30 17.94 9.28
CA LYS A 225 22.73 17.64 9.51
C LYS A 225 22.95 16.93 10.85
N ILE A 226 22.05 17.12 11.80
CA ILE A 226 22.12 16.54 13.14
C ILE A 226 20.87 15.69 13.38
N ILE A 227 21.07 14.48 13.90
CA ILE A 227 20.02 13.54 14.28
C ILE A 227 20.18 13.24 15.78
N PRO A 228 19.36 13.87 16.65
CA PRO A 228 19.45 13.63 18.09
C PRO A 228 18.99 12.25 18.48
N ILE A 229 19.71 11.61 19.39
CA ILE A 229 19.30 10.37 20.07
C ILE A 229 18.87 10.70 21.49
N LEU A 230 17.63 10.34 21.80
CA LEU A 230 17.04 10.35 23.13
C LEU A 230 16.92 8.91 23.63
N CYS A 231 17.03 8.71 24.92
CA CYS A 231 17.01 7.41 25.57
C CYS A 231 15.90 7.33 26.61
N GLY A 232 15.31 6.13 26.83
CA GLY A 232 14.32 5.97 27.87
C GLY A 232 13.61 4.61 27.92
N SER A 233 12.58 4.56 28.75
CA SER A 233 11.58 3.50 28.81
C SER A 233 10.18 4.10 28.86
N ALA A 234 9.44 3.95 27.78
CA ALA A 234 8.07 4.47 27.69
C ALA A 234 7.14 3.83 28.73
N THR A 235 7.26 2.53 28.99
CA THR A 235 6.43 1.79 29.94
C THR A 235 6.75 2.13 31.41
N LYS A 236 7.99 2.47 31.71
CA LYS A 236 8.42 2.92 33.05
C LYS A 236 8.33 4.43 33.22
N ASN A 237 7.98 5.15 32.15
CA ASN A 237 7.95 6.61 32.09
C ASN A 237 9.28 7.27 32.50
N ILE A 238 10.42 6.64 32.13
CA ILE A 238 11.75 7.17 32.37
C ILE A 238 12.27 7.79 31.07
N GLY A 239 12.78 9.03 31.11
CA GLY A 239 13.25 9.77 29.93
C GLY A 239 12.14 10.28 29.01
N CYS A 240 10.86 10.18 29.43
CA CYS A 240 9.73 10.61 28.61
C CYS A 240 9.23 12.02 28.95
N ALA A 241 9.53 12.52 30.16
CA ALA A 241 9.10 13.84 30.60
C ALA A 241 9.68 14.97 29.76
N GLU A 242 10.90 14.79 29.28
CA GLU A 242 11.64 15.75 28.48
C GLU A 242 11.24 15.77 27.01
N ILE A 243 10.56 14.71 26.52
CA ILE A 243 10.26 14.58 25.08
C ILE A 243 9.33 15.69 24.58
N ALA A 244 8.27 16.01 25.32
CA ALA A 244 7.37 17.10 24.93
C ALA A 244 8.09 18.47 24.94
N GLY A 245 8.98 18.68 25.92
CA GLY A 245 9.88 19.84 25.96
C GLY A 245 10.82 19.87 24.77
N PHE A 246 11.45 18.75 24.46
CA PHE A 246 12.34 18.60 23.31
C PHE A 246 11.62 18.88 21.97
N ILE A 247 10.41 18.36 21.79
CA ILE A 247 9.58 18.65 20.61
C ILE A 247 9.29 20.15 20.52
N ASN A 248 8.86 20.76 21.63
CA ASN A 248 8.53 22.18 21.64
C ASN A 248 9.75 23.07 21.34
N GLU A 249 10.90 22.76 21.91
CA GLU A 249 12.08 23.60 21.85
C GLU A 249 12.96 23.34 20.61
N PHE A 250 13.24 22.08 20.27
CA PHE A 250 14.26 21.72 19.29
C PHE A 250 13.71 21.23 17.95
N MET A 251 12.48 20.67 17.92
CA MET A 251 11.92 20.28 16.64
C MET A 251 11.44 21.51 15.85
N PRO A 252 11.62 21.51 14.52
CA PRO A 252 11.27 22.67 13.70
C PRO A 252 9.78 22.99 13.78
N ALA A 253 9.47 24.29 13.67
CA ALA A 253 8.10 24.75 13.50
C ALA A 253 7.53 24.29 12.15
N ALA A 254 6.21 24.36 12.02
CA ALA A 254 5.51 23.98 10.80
C ALA A 254 6.09 24.66 9.56
N ASP A 255 6.50 23.85 8.59
CA ASP A 255 7.00 24.34 7.30
C ASP A 255 5.84 24.81 6.41
N VAL A 256 5.94 26.05 5.96
CA VAL A 256 5.00 26.66 5.03
C VAL A 256 5.76 27.26 3.83
N SER A 257 6.74 26.54 3.35
CA SER A 257 7.53 26.94 2.16
C SER A 257 6.67 27.21 0.92
N ALA A 258 5.44 26.72 0.89
CA ALA A 258 4.43 27.03 -0.11
C ALA A 258 3.72 28.38 0.09
N ASP A 259 3.94 29.09 1.20
CA ASP A 259 3.24 30.35 1.54
C ASP A 259 3.82 31.58 0.82
N THR A 260 4.29 31.39 -0.39
CA THR A 260 4.75 32.52 -1.25
C THR A 260 3.59 33.37 -1.79
N ASP A 261 2.36 32.84 -1.71
CA ASP A 261 1.14 33.49 -2.22
C ASP A 261 0.26 33.97 -1.05
N LYS A 262 0.57 35.14 -0.49
CA LYS A 262 -0.19 35.74 0.62
C LYS A 262 -1.70 35.69 0.38
N GLY A 263 -2.41 34.98 1.26
CA GLY A 263 -3.86 34.86 1.28
C GLY A 263 -4.45 33.72 0.44
N LYS A 264 -3.67 32.98 -0.35
CA LYS A 264 -4.15 31.80 -1.07
C LYS A 264 -4.12 30.55 -0.20
N ILE A 265 -5.09 29.69 -0.40
CA ILE A 265 -5.31 28.50 0.42
C ILE A 265 -4.82 27.26 -0.30
N ALA A 266 -4.12 26.40 0.43
CA ALA A 266 -3.73 25.09 -0.04
C ALA A 266 -3.70 24.07 1.09
N MET A 267 -4.42 22.95 0.89
CA MET A 267 -4.58 21.88 1.86
C MET A 267 -4.42 20.52 1.19
N LEU A 268 -3.82 19.57 1.89
CA LEU A 268 -3.75 18.16 1.50
C LEU A 268 -4.61 17.32 2.44
N VAL A 269 -5.45 16.47 1.88
CA VAL A 269 -6.14 15.41 2.61
C VAL A 269 -5.20 14.23 2.73
N PHE A 270 -4.60 14.04 3.88
CA PHE A 270 -3.63 12.95 4.05
C PHE A 270 -4.26 11.65 4.57
N LYS A 271 -5.46 11.73 5.13
CA LYS A 271 -6.22 10.59 5.62
C LYS A 271 -7.72 10.87 5.55
N SER A 272 -8.50 9.85 5.23
CA SER A 272 -9.97 9.88 5.32
C SER A 272 -10.44 8.67 6.11
N VAL A 273 -11.49 8.85 6.90
CA VAL A 273 -12.14 7.78 7.66
C VAL A 273 -13.65 7.93 7.51
N ILE A 274 -14.34 6.85 7.16
CA ILE A 274 -15.80 6.82 7.04
C ILE A 274 -16.38 6.23 8.32
N GLU A 275 -17.07 7.04 9.10
CA GLU A 275 -17.74 6.59 10.31
C GLU A 275 -19.25 6.43 10.08
N PRO A 276 -19.89 5.33 10.58
CA PRO A 276 -21.30 5.03 10.29
C PRO A 276 -22.29 6.14 10.67
N HIS A 277 -22.02 6.87 11.75
CA HIS A 277 -22.95 7.87 12.28
C HIS A 277 -22.52 9.33 12.02
N THR A 278 -21.25 9.57 11.89
CA THR A 278 -20.69 10.93 11.70
C THR A 278 -20.49 11.28 10.23
N GLY A 279 -20.33 10.28 9.37
CA GLY A 279 -19.96 10.43 7.97
C GLY A 279 -18.43 10.51 7.79
N ASN A 280 -17.99 11.13 6.70
CA ASN A 280 -16.57 11.20 6.35
C ASN A 280 -15.83 12.18 7.26
N LEU A 281 -14.71 11.75 7.82
CA LEU A 281 -13.70 12.56 8.47
C LEU A 281 -12.52 12.70 7.51
N SER A 282 -12.18 13.93 7.13
CA SER A 282 -11.03 14.22 6.27
C SER A 282 -9.97 14.96 7.08
N PHE A 283 -8.81 14.35 7.21
CA PHE A 283 -7.65 14.90 7.92
C PHE A 283 -6.87 15.78 6.96
N LEU A 284 -6.71 17.04 7.31
CA LEU A 284 -6.18 18.08 6.44
C LEU A 284 -4.89 18.66 7.02
N LYS A 285 -3.82 18.70 6.24
CA LYS A 285 -2.65 19.57 6.48
C LYS A 285 -2.85 20.86 5.70
N ILE A 286 -2.77 21.98 6.39
CA ILE A 286 -2.87 23.32 5.80
C ILE A 286 -1.45 23.78 5.43
N TYR A 287 -1.17 23.96 4.14
CA TYR A 287 0.13 24.41 3.67
C TYR A 287 0.21 25.93 3.50
N SER A 288 -0.91 26.57 3.18
CA SER A 288 -0.97 28.03 3.06
C SER A 288 -2.36 28.59 3.35
N GLY A 289 -2.40 29.83 3.75
CA GLY A 289 -3.63 30.59 4.03
C GLY A 289 -4.29 30.27 5.36
N LYS A 290 -5.56 30.68 5.50
CA LYS A 290 -6.39 30.50 6.69
C LYS A 290 -7.68 29.81 6.31
N VAL A 291 -7.96 28.68 6.91
CA VAL A 291 -9.17 27.88 6.69
C VAL A 291 -10.22 28.30 7.70
N VAL A 292 -11.45 28.54 7.21
CA VAL A 292 -12.58 28.98 8.03
C VAL A 292 -13.74 28.02 7.87
N GLN A 293 -14.36 27.66 8.99
CA GLN A 293 -15.54 26.80 9.04
C GLN A 293 -16.69 27.40 8.19
N GLY A 294 -17.41 26.53 7.49
CA GLY A 294 -18.58 26.93 6.70
C GLY A 294 -18.25 27.58 5.35
N THR A 295 -16.98 27.62 4.95
CA THR A 295 -16.52 28.17 3.67
C THR A 295 -16.41 27.08 2.61
N ASP A 296 -16.66 27.46 1.36
CA ASP A 296 -16.54 26.58 0.19
C ASP A 296 -15.10 26.60 -0.32
N TYR A 297 -14.52 25.41 -0.57
CA TYR A 297 -13.19 25.25 -1.12
C TYR A 297 -13.21 24.34 -2.34
N LYS A 298 -12.39 24.67 -3.34
CA LYS A 298 -12.24 23.87 -4.55
C LYS A 298 -11.35 22.67 -4.28
N ASN A 299 -11.85 21.46 -4.51
CA ASN A 299 -11.05 20.25 -4.62
C ASN A 299 -10.46 20.21 -6.03
N ILE A 300 -9.19 20.53 -6.17
CA ILE A 300 -8.50 20.67 -7.46
C ILE A 300 -8.30 19.33 -8.12
N THR A 301 -8.08 18.31 -7.31
CA THR A 301 -7.87 16.93 -7.80
C THR A 301 -9.11 16.41 -8.53
N ARG A 302 -10.30 16.69 -7.99
CA ARG A 302 -11.58 16.19 -8.52
C ARG A 302 -12.34 17.22 -9.33
N ARG A 303 -11.88 18.49 -9.33
CA ARG A 303 -12.52 19.62 -10.03
C ARG A 303 -13.95 19.89 -9.54
N ILE A 304 -14.17 19.74 -8.24
CA ILE A 304 -15.45 20.01 -7.57
C ILE A 304 -15.25 21.05 -6.46
N THR A 305 -16.35 21.63 -5.99
CA THR A 305 -16.36 22.53 -4.82
C THR A 305 -17.10 21.85 -3.69
N GLU A 306 -16.50 21.84 -2.50
CA GLU A 306 -17.13 21.31 -1.29
C GLU A 306 -17.05 22.30 -0.15
N ARG A 307 -18.08 22.28 0.69
CA ARG A 307 -18.15 23.11 1.88
C ARG A 307 -17.51 22.43 3.06
N LEU A 308 -16.50 23.05 3.67
CA LEU A 308 -15.93 22.60 4.93
C LEU A 308 -16.89 22.99 6.08
N GLY A 309 -17.77 22.07 6.46
CA GLY A 309 -18.77 22.29 7.50
C GLY A 309 -18.14 22.45 8.88
N THR A 310 -18.14 21.39 9.69
CA THR A 310 -17.51 21.36 11.00
C THR A 310 -16.02 21.10 10.87
N LEU A 311 -15.20 21.92 11.56
CA LEU A 311 -13.77 21.71 11.71
C LEU A 311 -13.48 21.31 13.15
N CYS A 312 -12.56 20.40 13.37
CA CYS A 312 -12.13 19.98 14.71
C CYS A 312 -10.66 19.63 14.79
N THR A 313 -10.13 19.64 16.00
CA THR A 313 -8.89 18.99 16.40
C THR A 313 -9.21 17.71 17.13
N LEU A 314 -8.28 16.74 17.12
CA LEU A 314 -8.48 15.45 17.77
C LEU A 314 -7.47 15.21 18.88
N LEU A 315 -7.94 14.59 19.94
CA LEU A 315 -7.13 13.91 20.93
C LEU A 315 -7.57 12.43 20.93
N GLY A 316 -7.00 11.65 20.01
CA GLY A 316 -7.51 10.32 19.69
C GLY A 316 -8.98 10.36 19.23
N LYS A 317 -9.87 9.71 19.98
CA LYS A 317 -11.32 9.72 19.72
C LYS A 317 -12.03 11.03 20.08
N LYS A 318 -11.45 11.82 21.00
CA LYS A 318 -12.07 13.05 21.49
C LYS A 318 -11.93 14.17 20.48
N ARG A 319 -13.04 14.78 20.09
CA ARG A 319 -13.13 15.91 19.14
C ARG A 319 -13.33 17.22 19.89
N THR A 320 -12.62 18.25 19.45
CA THR A 320 -12.83 19.63 19.90
C THR A 320 -13.06 20.50 18.66
N GLU A 321 -14.24 21.11 18.58
CA GLU A 321 -14.60 21.96 17.45
C GLU A 321 -13.77 23.25 17.45
N ILE A 322 -13.44 23.70 16.24
CA ILE A 322 -12.71 24.95 15.99
C ILE A 322 -13.40 25.70 14.84
N THR A 323 -13.35 27.01 14.85
CA THR A 323 -13.96 27.86 13.82
C THR A 323 -13.00 28.17 12.68
N GLU A 324 -11.70 28.10 12.93
CA GLU A 324 -10.67 28.45 11.96
C GLU A 324 -9.33 27.77 12.31
N ALA A 325 -8.47 27.63 11.29
CA ALA A 325 -7.11 27.14 11.42
C ALA A 325 -6.18 27.82 10.40
N THR A 326 -4.90 27.90 10.72
CA THR A 326 -3.89 28.62 9.94
C THR A 326 -2.92 27.68 9.23
N ALA A 327 -2.17 28.21 8.28
CA ALA A 327 -1.07 27.50 7.63
C ALA A 327 -0.14 26.84 8.64
N GLY A 328 0.27 25.62 8.37
CA GLY A 328 1.08 24.77 9.25
C GLY A 328 0.25 23.82 10.11
N ASP A 329 -1.04 24.05 10.31
CA ASP A 329 -1.85 23.23 11.21
C ASP A 329 -2.35 21.92 10.56
N ILE A 330 -2.66 20.95 11.41
CA ILE A 330 -3.37 19.71 11.08
C ILE A 330 -4.74 19.76 11.77
N ILE A 331 -5.79 19.61 10.97
CA ILE A 331 -7.18 19.64 11.40
C ILE A 331 -7.99 18.53 10.77
N VAL A 332 -9.21 18.35 11.24
CA VAL A 332 -10.18 17.40 10.64
C VAL A 332 -11.43 18.14 10.21
N ALA A 333 -11.81 17.94 8.95
CA ALA A 333 -13.10 18.38 8.41
C ALA A 333 -14.09 17.22 8.43
N VAL A 334 -15.33 17.51 8.82
CA VAL A 334 -16.40 16.52 8.96
C VAL A 334 -17.38 16.63 7.80
N LYS A 335 -17.82 15.47 7.25
CA LYS A 335 -18.88 15.34 6.23
C LYS A 335 -18.52 15.87 4.83
N LEU A 336 -17.26 15.84 4.42
CA LEU A 336 -16.94 15.98 3.01
C LEU A 336 -17.47 14.77 2.23
N LYS A 337 -18.16 15.00 1.11
CA LYS A 337 -18.89 13.94 0.40
C LYS A 337 -18.02 13.21 -0.62
N GLU A 338 -17.30 13.97 -1.44
CA GLU A 338 -16.54 13.44 -2.58
C GLU A 338 -15.03 13.47 -2.38
N THR A 339 -14.55 14.27 -1.43
CA THR A 339 -13.14 14.38 -1.09
C THR A 339 -12.62 13.09 -0.48
N GLN A 340 -11.45 12.67 -0.91
CA GLN A 340 -10.80 11.40 -0.53
C GLN A 340 -9.35 11.64 -0.11
N THR A 341 -8.73 10.60 0.47
CA THR A 341 -7.30 10.59 0.78
C THR A 341 -6.47 10.92 -0.45
N ASN A 342 -5.47 11.79 -0.28
CA ASN A 342 -4.57 12.30 -1.31
C ASN A 342 -5.19 13.36 -2.26
N ASP A 343 -6.37 13.88 -1.97
CA ASP A 343 -6.94 15.03 -2.66
C ASP A 343 -6.32 16.35 -2.15
N ILE A 344 -6.24 17.33 -3.02
CA ILE A 344 -5.72 18.68 -2.72
C ILE A 344 -6.86 19.68 -2.86
N LEU A 345 -7.06 20.53 -1.83
CA LEU A 345 -8.09 21.56 -1.80
C LEU A 345 -7.45 22.95 -1.72
N GLY A 346 -8.09 23.93 -2.35
CA GLY A 346 -7.70 25.34 -2.27
C GLY A 346 -7.56 26.01 -3.64
N ASP A 347 -6.70 27.01 -3.72
CA ASP A 347 -6.40 27.78 -4.93
C ASP A 347 -5.45 27.03 -5.87
N GLU A 348 -5.73 26.98 -7.17
CA GLU A 348 -4.97 26.20 -8.14
C GLU A 348 -3.46 26.51 -8.13
N THR A 349 -3.09 27.78 -8.00
CA THR A 349 -1.68 28.19 -8.02
C THR A 349 -0.90 27.78 -6.77
N ALA A 350 -1.51 27.88 -5.58
CA ALA A 350 -0.91 27.49 -4.31
C ALA A 350 -0.92 25.95 -4.17
N ALA A 351 -2.02 25.33 -4.50
CA ALA A 351 -2.22 23.88 -4.38
C ALA A 351 -1.37 23.07 -5.38
N GLY A 352 -1.07 23.63 -6.56
CA GLY A 352 -0.18 22.97 -7.54
C GLY A 352 1.26 22.75 -7.08
N LYS A 353 1.69 23.40 -5.99
CA LYS A 353 3.01 23.23 -5.37
C LYS A 353 3.07 22.07 -4.36
N ILE A 354 1.91 21.55 -3.93
CA ILE A 354 1.83 20.46 -2.94
C ILE A 354 2.16 19.13 -3.61
N LYS A 355 3.14 18.42 -3.05
CA LYS A 355 3.43 17.04 -3.46
C LYS A 355 2.34 16.12 -2.93
N ARG A 356 1.81 15.28 -3.80
CA ARG A 356 0.94 14.19 -3.41
C ARG A 356 1.71 13.11 -2.66
N ILE A 357 1.01 12.38 -1.81
CA ILE A 357 1.56 11.22 -1.13
C ILE A 357 1.79 10.12 -2.15
N ASN A 358 3.00 9.58 -2.19
CA ASN A 358 3.34 8.43 -3.01
C ASN A 358 3.12 7.16 -2.19
N PHE A 359 1.91 6.62 -2.26
CA PHE A 359 1.56 5.40 -1.53
C PHE A 359 2.26 4.18 -2.15
N PRO A 360 2.66 3.20 -1.31
CA PRO A 360 3.16 1.92 -1.79
C PRO A 360 2.07 1.15 -2.56
N GLU A 361 2.48 0.45 -3.62
CA GLU A 361 1.56 -0.37 -4.41
C GLU A 361 1.23 -1.68 -3.69
N PRO A 362 -0.02 -2.18 -3.83
CA PRO A 362 -0.42 -3.49 -3.31
C PRO A 362 0.47 -4.61 -3.81
N SER A 363 0.81 -5.55 -2.93
CA SER A 363 1.68 -6.69 -3.23
C SER A 363 0.98 -8.05 -3.21
N ILE A 364 -0.22 -8.13 -2.62
CA ILE A 364 -1.03 -9.35 -2.51
C ILE A 364 -2.41 -9.09 -3.06
N SER A 365 -2.95 -10.07 -3.79
CA SER A 365 -4.32 -10.04 -4.32
C SER A 365 -5.08 -11.30 -3.92
N MET A 366 -6.36 -11.12 -3.58
CA MET A 366 -7.29 -12.20 -3.26
C MET A 366 -8.61 -12.00 -4.02
N ALA A 367 -9.24 -13.07 -4.45
CA ALA A 367 -10.60 -13.06 -4.95
C ALA A 367 -11.58 -13.07 -3.78
N VAL A 368 -12.56 -12.18 -3.81
CA VAL A 368 -13.54 -11.97 -2.73
C VAL A 368 -14.91 -12.45 -3.18
N PHE A 369 -15.55 -13.27 -2.34
CA PHE A 369 -16.86 -13.84 -2.58
C PHE A 369 -17.80 -13.54 -1.42
N PRO A 370 -19.00 -13.03 -1.65
CA PRO A 370 -20.02 -12.98 -0.60
C PRO A 370 -20.42 -14.41 -0.20
N LYS A 371 -20.66 -14.65 1.09
CA LYS A 371 -21.19 -15.94 1.55
C LYS A 371 -22.66 -16.12 1.17
N SER A 372 -23.40 -15.02 1.06
CA SER A 372 -24.81 -15.01 0.68
C SER A 372 -24.96 -14.62 -0.79
N LYS A 373 -25.75 -15.36 -1.56
CA LYS A 373 -26.04 -15.04 -2.97
C LYS A 373 -26.77 -13.72 -3.09
N GLY A 374 -26.40 -12.91 -4.09
CA GLY A 374 -27.03 -11.62 -4.41
C GLY A 374 -26.44 -10.42 -3.63
N GLU A 375 -25.33 -10.60 -2.93
CA GLU A 375 -24.64 -9.51 -2.22
C GLU A 375 -23.39 -9.01 -2.97
N GLU A 376 -23.15 -9.45 -4.21
CA GLU A 376 -21.97 -9.13 -5.00
C GLU A 376 -21.81 -7.62 -5.21
N GLU A 377 -22.90 -6.91 -5.55
CA GLU A 377 -22.90 -5.46 -5.74
C GLU A 377 -22.64 -4.70 -4.42
N LYS A 378 -23.17 -5.22 -3.31
CA LYS A 378 -22.94 -4.61 -2.00
C LYS A 378 -21.47 -4.76 -1.58
N VAL A 379 -20.86 -5.93 -1.81
CA VAL A 379 -19.42 -6.15 -1.55
C VAL A 379 -18.59 -5.20 -2.40
N ALA A 380 -18.87 -5.09 -3.70
CA ALA A 380 -18.16 -4.19 -4.60
C ALA A 380 -18.26 -2.72 -4.12
N SER A 381 -19.45 -2.28 -3.71
CA SER A 381 -19.68 -0.93 -3.18
C SER A 381 -18.94 -0.69 -1.86
N ALA A 382 -18.92 -1.68 -0.96
CA ALA A 382 -18.17 -1.61 0.29
C ALA A 382 -16.67 -1.48 0.05
N LEU A 383 -16.11 -2.28 -0.87
CA LEU A 383 -14.69 -2.21 -1.23
C LEU A 383 -14.33 -0.88 -1.91
N GLN A 384 -15.21 -0.34 -2.77
CA GLN A 384 -15.01 1.00 -3.34
C GLN A 384 -14.98 2.08 -2.27
N SER A 385 -15.81 1.97 -1.24
CA SER A 385 -15.80 2.88 -0.10
C SER A 385 -14.46 2.82 0.65
N MET A 386 -13.91 1.63 0.83
CA MET A 386 -12.60 1.44 1.49
C MET A 386 -11.45 2.01 0.66
N MET A 387 -11.48 1.90 -0.67
CA MET A 387 -10.49 2.51 -1.55
C MET A 387 -10.46 4.05 -1.45
N ARG A 388 -11.58 4.67 -1.04
CA ARG A 388 -11.63 6.12 -0.79
C ARG A 388 -10.91 6.52 0.50
N GLU A 389 -10.89 5.62 1.50
CA GLU A 389 -10.16 5.80 2.76
C GLU A 389 -8.68 5.49 2.60
N ASP A 390 -8.38 4.34 1.98
CA ASP A 390 -7.03 3.78 1.87
C ASP A 390 -6.63 3.56 0.40
N PRO A 391 -5.77 4.42 -0.17
CA PRO A 391 -5.29 4.29 -1.54
C PRO A 391 -4.40 3.05 -1.79
N THR A 392 -3.94 2.37 -0.74
CA THR A 392 -3.17 1.12 -0.84
C THR A 392 -4.04 -0.12 -0.99
N ILE A 393 -5.36 0.03 -0.86
CA ILE A 393 -6.35 -0.98 -1.21
C ILE A 393 -6.80 -0.74 -2.65
N LYS A 394 -6.79 -1.78 -3.47
CA LYS A 394 -7.35 -1.74 -4.83
C LYS A 394 -8.35 -2.88 -5.02
N SER A 395 -9.45 -2.61 -5.67
CA SER A 395 -10.43 -3.63 -6.03
C SER A 395 -10.92 -3.41 -7.45
N PHE A 396 -11.03 -4.49 -8.20
CA PHE A 396 -11.56 -4.49 -9.56
C PHE A 396 -12.22 -5.83 -9.88
N TYR A 397 -13.17 -5.81 -10.82
CA TYR A 397 -13.78 -7.03 -11.33
C TYR A 397 -12.96 -7.58 -12.49
N ASN A 398 -12.47 -8.81 -12.35
CA ASN A 398 -11.79 -9.54 -13.42
C ASN A 398 -12.84 -10.24 -14.30
N ALA A 399 -13.06 -9.75 -15.50
CA ALA A 399 -14.07 -10.28 -16.42
C ALA A 399 -13.73 -11.67 -16.97
N GLU A 400 -12.45 -12.04 -17.07
CA GLU A 400 -12.00 -13.35 -17.55
C GLU A 400 -12.29 -14.44 -16.52
N THR A 401 -11.92 -14.22 -15.25
CA THR A 401 -12.16 -15.20 -14.18
C THR A 401 -13.52 -15.03 -13.49
N LYS A 402 -14.24 -13.93 -13.80
CA LYS A 402 -15.52 -13.53 -13.18
C LYS A 402 -15.41 -13.41 -11.67
N GLU A 403 -14.32 -12.83 -11.20
CA GLU A 403 -14.00 -12.65 -9.79
C GLU A 403 -13.85 -11.18 -9.43
N LEU A 404 -14.30 -10.79 -8.24
CA LEU A 404 -13.99 -9.51 -7.63
C LEU A 404 -12.66 -9.66 -6.91
N ILE A 405 -11.64 -8.93 -7.35
CA ILE A 405 -10.29 -8.98 -6.81
C ILE A 405 -10.09 -7.84 -5.82
N LEU A 406 -9.53 -8.16 -4.67
CA LEU A 406 -9.08 -7.23 -3.64
C LEU A 406 -7.57 -7.36 -3.49
N SER A 407 -6.87 -6.23 -3.60
CA SER A 407 -5.41 -6.17 -3.46
C SER A 407 -5.04 -5.25 -2.30
N GLY A 408 -4.00 -5.63 -1.54
CA GLY A 408 -3.49 -4.89 -0.39
C GLY A 408 -1.98 -5.09 -0.20
N LEU A 409 -1.41 -4.40 0.77
CA LEU A 409 0.03 -4.42 1.06
C LEU A 409 0.51 -5.74 1.66
N GLY A 410 -0.39 -6.51 2.28
CA GLY A 410 -0.08 -7.80 2.88
C GLY A 410 -1.33 -8.57 3.28
N ALA A 411 -1.13 -9.79 3.76
CA ALA A 411 -2.25 -10.67 4.16
C ALA A 411 -3.08 -10.07 5.30
N LEU A 412 -2.41 -9.51 6.31
CA LEU A 412 -3.07 -8.87 7.44
C LEU A 412 -3.89 -7.64 7.00
N HIS A 413 -3.40 -6.89 5.98
CA HIS A 413 -4.14 -5.77 5.42
C HIS A 413 -5.46 -6.21 4.78
N ILE A 414 -5.44 -7.30 4.00
CA ILE A 414 -6.66 -7.86 3.39
C ILE A 414 -7.62 -8.40 4.46
N GLU A 415 -7.11 -9.10 5.49
CA GLU A 415 -7.93 -9.58 6.61
C GLU A 415 -8.65 -8.45 7.34
N VAL A 416 -7.95 -7.36 7.64
CA VAL A 416 -8.52 -6.17 8.28
C VAL A 416 -9.57 -5.53 7.36
N ALA A 417 -9.28 -5.41 6.05
CA ALA A 417 -10.23 -4.88 5.09
C ALA A 417 -11.54 -5.70 5.06
N VAL A 418 -11.43 -7.02 5.02
CA VAL A 418 -12.59 -7.94 5.04
C VAL A 418 -13.36 -7.86 6.37
N ALA A 419 -12.65 -7.81 7.50
CA ALA A 419 -13.29 -7.65 8.81
C ALA A 419 -14.11 -6.36 8.90
N ARG A 420 -13.61 -5.26 8.32
CA ARG A 420 -14.33 -3.98 8.24
C ARG A 420 -15.56 -4.04 7.33
N VAL A 421 -15.51 -4.79 6.23
CA VAL A 421 -16.70 -5.02 5.38
C VAL A 421 -17.80 -5.67 6.22
N LYS A 422 -17.45 -6.66 7.03
CA LYS A 422 -18.41 -7.31 7.96
C LYS A 422 -18.91 -6.35 9.03
N GLU A 423 -18.02 -5.65 9.71
CA GLU A 423 -18.37 -4.74 10.82
C GLU A 423 -19.27 -3.59 10.38
N ARG A 424 -18.92 -2.93 9.26
CA ARG A 424 -19.60 -1.70 8.81
C ARG A 424 -20.82 -1.94 7.96
N TYR A 425 -20.82 -3.00 7.15
CA TYR A 425 -21.87 -3.26 6.16
C TYR A 425 -22.68 -4.53 6.47
N GLY A 426 -22.27 -5.30 7.49
CA GLY A 426 -22.95 -6.53 7.88
C GLY A 426 -22.84 -7.67 6.86
N ILE A 427 -21.85 -7.60 5.96
CA ILE A 427 -21.67 -8.56 4.86
C ILE A 427 -20.56 -9.55 5.21
N ASP A 428 -20.88 -10.82 5.26
CA ASP A 428 -19.89 -11.88 5.40
C ASP A 428 -19.28 -12.23 4.03
N VAL A 429 -17.95 -12.12 3.94
CA VAL A 429 -17.19 -12.45 2.73
C VAL A 429 -16.19 -13.57 3.01
N GLU A 430 -15.89 -14.34 1.98
CA GLU A 430 -14.81 -15.33 1.92
C GLU A 430 -13.79 -14.85 0.89
N PHE A 431 -12.51 -15.09 1.13
CA PHE A 431 -11.46 -14.77 0.16
C PHE A 431 -10.62 -16.01 -0.16
N LYS A 432 -10.24 -16.11 -1.43
CA LYS A 432 -9.44 -17.21 -1.97
C LYS A 432 -8.35 -16.65 -2.88
N PRO A 433 -7.27 -17.39 -3.13
CA PRO A 433 -6.33 -17.02 -4.20
C PRO A 433 -7.09 -16.82 -5.52
N PRO A 434 -6.78 -15.75 -6.28
CA PRO A 434 -7.41 -15.51 -7.57
C PRO A 434 -7.17 -16.67 -8.53
N ARG A 435 -8.14 -16.98 -9.38
CA ARG A 435 -7.95 -17.95 -10.45
C ARG A 435 -6.97 -17.39 -11.47
N VAL A 436 -6.13 -18.28 -12.00
CA VAL A 436 -5.23 -17.94 -13.10
C VAL A 436 -6.04 -17.94 -14.39
N ALA A 437 -5.96 -16.86 -15.15
CA ALA A 437 -6.62 -16.73 -16.44
C ALA A 437 -5.85 -17.51 -17.52
N TYR A 438 -5.99 -18.84 -17.52
CA TYR A 438 -5.44 -19.69 -18.58
C TYR A 438 -6.19 -19.44 -19.89
N ARG A 439 -5.56 -19.81 -21.02
CA ARG A 439 -6.18 -19.78 -22.34
C ARG A 439 -5.92 -21.09 -23.07
N GLU A 440 -6.71 -21.36 -24.10
CA GLU A 440 -6.48 -22.47 -25.02
C GLU A 440 -6.03 -21.96 -26.39
N THR A 441 -5.25 -22.74 -27.09
CA THR A 441 -4.87 -22.44 -28.47
C THR A 441 -4.56 -23.74 -29.25
N ILE A 442 -4.32 -23.60 -30.54
CA ILE A 442 -3.98 -24.70 -31.44
C ILE A 442 -2.54 -24.57 -31.94
N LYS A 443 -1.92 -25.73 -32.30
CA LYS A 443 -0.55 -25.79 -32.83
C LYS A 443 -0.47 -26.24 -34.27
N SER A 444 -1.53 -26.85 -34.81
CA SER A 444 -1.56 -27.33 -36.17
C SER A 444 -2.88 -26.97 -36.85
N THR A 445 -2.85 -26.95 -38.17
CA THR A 445 -4.04 -26.71 -38.97
C THR A 445 -4.94 -27.94 -38.97
N ALA A 446 -6.25 -27.74 -38.95
CA ALA A 446 -7.26 -28.76 -39.17
C ALA A 446 -8.38 -28.25 -40.09
N GLU A 447 -8.92 -29.15 -40.90
CA GLU A 447 -10.10 -28.90 -41.75
C GLU A 447 -11.22 -29.82 -41.29
N VAL A 448 -12.33 -29.26 -40.84
CA VAL A 448 -13.38 -30.00 -40.16
C VAL A 448 -14.77 -29.58 -40.58
N GLN A 449 -15.68 -30.54 -40.57
CA GLN A 449 -17.10 -30.32 -40.77
C GLN A 449 -17.84 -30.25 -39.46
N GLY A 450 -18.68 -29.22 -39.30
CA GLY A 450 -19.72 -29.13 -38.28
C GLY A 450 -21.09 -29.28 -38.90
N LYS A 451 -21.76 -30.40 -38.64
CA LYS A 451 -23.08 -30.70 -39.22
C LYS A 451 -24.10 -30.90 -38.10
N TYR A 452 -25.09 -30.03 -38.08
CA TYR A 452 -26.22 -30.14 -37.17
C TYR A 452 -27.48 -30.50 -37.95
N LYS A 453 -28.01 -31.70 -37.69
CA LYS A 453 -29.27 -32.17 -38.26
C LYS A 453 -30.16 -32.73 -37.16
N ARG A 454 -31.35 -32.14 -36.97
CA ARG A 454 -32.33 -32.63 -36.02
C ARG A 454 -33.73 -32.62 -36.66
N GLN A 455 -34.42 -33.72 -36.56
CA GLN A 455 -35.77 -33.89 -37.10
C GLN A 455 -36.67 -34.40 -35.95
N THR A 456 -37.63 -33.62 -35.52
CA THR A 456 -38.57 -33.95 -34.43
C THR A 456 -39.97 -33.58 -34.86
N GLY A 457 -40.66 -34.45 -35.62
CA GLY A 457 -42.09 -34.36 -35.91
C GLY A 457 -42.62 -32.99 -36.33
N GLY A 458 -42.01 -32.33 -37.34
CA GLY A 458 -42.36 -31.01 -37.84
C GLY A 458 -41.25 -30.41 -38.69
N ARG A 459 -41.08 -29.05 -38.70
CA ARG A 459 -39.97 -28.38 -39.37
C ARG A 459 -38.64 -28.82 -38.79
N GLY A 460 -37.75 -29.42 -39.59
CA GLY A 460 -36.43 -29.86 -39.19
C GLY A 460 -35.48 -28.71 -38.88
N GLN A 461 -34.30 -29.02 -38.35
CA GLN A 461 -33.19 -28.07 -38.17
C GLN A 461 -31.98 -28.59 -38.92
N TYR A 462 -31.41 -27.77 -39.80
CA TYR A 462 -30.26 -28.14 -40.63
C TYR A 462 -29.25 -26.99 -40.71
N GLY A 463 -27.99 -27.27 -40.35
CA GLY A 463 -26.85 -26.39 -40.54
C GLY A 463 -25.61 -27.24 -40.84
N ASP A 464 -24.85 -26.88 -41.87
CA ASP A 464 -23.66 -27.59 -42.27
C ASP A 464 -22.60 -26.61 -42.76
N CYS A 465 -21.45 -26.62 -42.12
CA CYS A 465 -20.34 -25.73 -42.42
C CYS A 465 -19.00 -26.44 -42.30
N TRP A 466 -18.05 -26.04 -43.12
CA TRP A 466 -16.68 -26.51 -43.07
C TRP A 466 -15.77 -25.37 -42.69
N LEU A 467 -14.97 -25.60 -41.64
CA LEU A 467 -13.98 -24.64 -41.11
C LEU A 467 -12.58 -25.19 -41.33
N LYS A 468 -11.69 -24.33 -41.79
CA LYS A 468 -10.25 -24.50 -41.68
C LYS A 468 -9.75 -23.68 -40.52
N LEU A 469 -9.16 -24.32 -39.52
CA LEU A 469 -8.55 -23.67 -38.35
C LEU A 469 -7.04 -23.64 -38.55
N GLU A 470 -6.44 -22.46 -38.33
CA GLU A 470 -5.00 -22.23 -38.49
C GLU A 470 -4.47 -21.48 -37.26
N PRO A 471 -3.31 -21.89 -36.70
CA PRO A 471 -2.69 -21.14 -35.60
C PRO A 471 -2.19 -19.76 -36.06
N LEU A 472 -2.34 -18.75 -35.21
CA LEU A 472 -1.75 -17.43 -35.37
C LEU A 472 -0.57 -17.24 -34.41
N GLU A 473 0.22 -16.20 -34.64
CA GLU A 473 1.25 -15.76 -33.69
C GLU A 473 0.63 -15.38 -32.36
N ARG A 474 1.37 -15.55 -31.25
CA ARG A 474 0.92 -15.24 -29.91
C ARG A 474 0.52 -13.77 -29.78
N GLY A 475 -0.67 -13.53 -29.16
CA GLY A 475 -1.24 -12.22 -28.97
C GLY A 475 -2.01 -11.64 -30.17
N LYS A 476 -2.16 -12.38 -31.26
CA LYS A 476 -2.95 -11.95 -32.43
C LYS A 476 -4.45 -12.15 -32.24
N GLY A 477 -4.86 -12.93 -31.25
CA GLY A 477 -6.26 -13.14 -30.92
C GLY A 477 -6.99 -14.01 -31.95
N PHE A 478 -8.12 -13.53 -32.47
CA PHE A 478 -8.98 -14.32 -33.34
C PHE A 478 -9.31 -13.60 -34.65
N GLU A 479 -9.17 -14.34 -35.78
CA GLU A 479 -9.58 -13.88 -37.09
C GLU A 479 -10.63 -14.84 -37.68
N PHE A 480 -11.74 -14.28 -38.19
CA PHE A 480 -12.73 -15.04 -38.95
C PHE A 480 -12.70 -14.62 -40.42
N ILE A 481 -12.50 -15.59 -41.34
CA ILE A 481 -12.47 -15.36 -42.77
C ILE A 481 -13.64 -16.08 -43.44
N ASN A 482 -14.41 -15.34 -44.23
CA ASN A 482 -15.42 -15.90 -45.10
C ASN A 482 -14.84 -16.16 -46.51
N ALA A 483 -14.67 -17.42 -46.86
CA ALA A 483 -14.21 -17.87 -48.17
C ALA A 483 -15.27 -18.65 -48.94
N ILE A 484 -16.55 -18.55 -48.55
CA ILE A 484 -17.67 -19.22 -49.24
C ILE A 484 -17.78 -18.74 -50.69
N ARG A 485 -17.88 -19.69 -51.61
CA ARG A 485 -18.10 -19.46 -53.04
C ARG A 485 -19.44 -20.04 -53.46
N GLU A 486 -20.00 -19.52 -54.56
CA GLU A 486 -21.20 -20.06 -55.23
C GLU A 486 -22.47 -20.15 -54.37
N GLY A 487 -22.55 -19.39 -53.27
CA GLY A 487 -23.74 -19.38 -52.41
C GLY A 487 -24.03 -20.67 -51.65
N ARG A 488 -23.04 -21.57 -51.47
CA ARG A 488 -23.20 -22.85 -50.75
C ARG A 488 -23.77 -22.67 -49.36
N ILE A 489 -23.44 -21.56 -48.68
CA ILE A 489 -24.13 -21.09 -47.51
C ILE A 489 -24.71 -19.69 -47.83
N PRO A 490 -26.02 -19.45 -47.67
CA PRO A 490 -26.63 -18.15 -47.86
C PRO A 490 -25.96 -17.10 -46.97
N ARG A 491 -25.75 -15.88 -47.52
CA ARG A 491 -25.02 -14.81 -46.84
C ARG A 491 -25.56 -14.44 -45.48
N ASN A 492 -26.86 -14.54 -45.25
CA ASN A 492 -27.52 -14.27 -43.97
C ASN A 492 -27.12 -15.27 -42.87
N TYR A 493 -26.69 -16.48 -43.15
CA TYR A 493 -26.28 -17.47 -42.12
C TYR A 493 -24.79 -17.41 -41.76
N ILE A 494 -23.95 -16.74 -42.55
CA ILE A 494 -22.52 -16.63 -42.28
C ILE A 494 -22.24 -15.95 -40.93
N PRO A 495 -22.92 -14.81 -40.56
CA PRO A 495 -22.76 -14.23 -39.20
C PRO A 495 -23.15 -15.18 -38.08
N SER A 496 -24.13 -16.06 -38.33
CA SER A 496 -24.56 -17.07 -37.36
C SER A 496 -23.50 -18.15 -37.12
N VAL A 497 -22.78 -18.57 -38.15
CA VAL A 497 -21.62 -19.48 -38.02
C VAL A 497 -20.53 -18.79 -37.20
N GLU A 498 -20.15 -17.55 -37.54
CA GLU A 498 -19.15 -16.78 -36.79
C GLU A 498 -19.53 -16.63 -35.32
N LYS A 499 -20.78 -16.29 -35.04
CA LYS A 499 -21.30 -16.18 -33.66
C LYS A 499 -21.17 -17.52 -32.92
N GLY A 500 -21.48 -18.63 -33.55
CA GLY A 500 -21.33 -19.97 -32.98
C GLY A 500 -19.87 -20.32 -32.66
N VAL A 501 -18.95 -19.93 -33.55
CA VAL A 501 -17.50 -20.07 -33.34
C VAL A 501 -17.04 -19.24 -32.14
N ARG A 502 -17.37 -17.96 -32.10
CA ARG A 502 -16.96 -17.04 -30.99
C ARG A 502 -17.48 -17.49 -29.64
N GLU A 503 -18.75 -17.89 -29.55
CA GLU A 503 -19.32 -18.38 -28.28
C GLU A 503 -18.67 -19.70 -27.84
N ALA A 504 -18.31 -20.57 -28.75
CA ALA A 504 -17.61 -21.80 -28.40
C ALA A 504 -16.15 -21.55 -28.01
N MET A 505 -15.50 -20.54 -28.60
CA MET A 505 -14.17 -20.08 -28.16
C MET A 505 -14.20 -19.52 -26.72
N GLU A 506 -15.19 -18.72 -26.37
CA GLU A 506 -15.34 -18.19 -25.00
C GLU A 506 -15.56 -19.29 -23.97
N GLN A 507 -16.26 -20.37 -24.35
CA GLN A 507 -16.51 -21.52 -23.47
C GLN A 507 -15.30 -22.43 -23.28
N GLY A 508 -14.34 -22.37 -24.20
CA GLY A 508 -13.22 -23.31 -24.24
C GLY A 508 -13.61 -24.71 -24.77
N VAL A 509 -12.63 -25.51 -25.02
CA VAL A 509 -12.82 -26.83 -25.66
C VAL A 509 -12.19 -27.96 -24.85
N ILE A 510 -10.93 -27.80 -24.40
CA ILE A 510 -10.18 -28.88 -23.74
C ILE A 510 -10.14 -28.77 -22.23
N ALA A 511 -10.17 -27.53 -21.68
CA ALA A 511 -10.10 -27.26 -20.28
C ALA A 511 -11.06 -26.14 -19.82
N GLY A 512 -11.95 -25.65 -20.68
CA GLY A 512 -12.94 -24.64 -20.39
C GLY A 512 -12.40 -23.21 -20.32
N TYR A 513 -11.20 -22.97 -20.86
CA TYR A 513 -10.61 -21.65 -20.96
C TYR A 513 -10.79 -21.03 -22.35
N PRO A 514 -10.91 -19.70 -22.48
CA PRO A 514 -11.10 -19.07 -23.78
C PRO A 514 -10.02 -19.46 -24.79
N VAL A 515 -10.45 -19.85 -26.02
CA VAL A 515 -9.53 -20.17 -27.14
C VAL A 515 -9.06 -18.87 -27.78
N THR A 516 -7.75 -18.75 -28.07
CA THR A 516 -7.14 -17.56 -28.67
C THR A 516 -6.06 -17.93 -29.71
N ASP A 517 -5.55 -16.92 -30.40
CA ASP A 517 -4.44 -17.01 -31.36
C ASP A 517 -4.69 -18.03 -32.47
N MET A 518 -5.88 -17.93 -33.05
CA MET A 518 -6.26 -18.78 -34.17
C MET A 518 -7.09 -18.04 -35.23
N ARG A 519 -7.01 -18.53 -36.45
CA ARG A 519 -7.84 -18.12 -37.58
C ARG A 519 -8.83 -19.23 -37.91
N ALA A 520 -10.09 -18.87 -38.12
CA ALA A 520 -11.13 -19.76 -38.63
C ALA A 520 -11.57 -19.28 -40.00
N THR A 521 -11.34 -20.08 -41.03
CA THR A 521 -11.79 -19.82 -42.42
C THR A 521 -12.98 -20.68 -42.71
N LEU A 522 -14.14 -20.06 -42.95
CA LEU A 522 -15.34 -20.73 -43.43
C LEU A 522 -15.26 -20.84 -44.96
N TYR A 523 -15.05 -22.05 -45.47
CA TYR A 523 -14.76 -22.26 -46.91
C TYR A 523 -15.79 -23.10 -47.67
N ASP A 524 -16.57 -23.95 -46.97
CA ASP A 524 -17.60 -24.79 -47.59
C ASP A 524 -18.79 -25.02 -46.62
N GLY A 525 -19.87 -25.58 -47.15
CA GLY A 525 -21.05 -25.97 -46.41
C GLY A 525 -22.24 -26.28 -47.30
N SER A 526 -23.37 -26.58 -46.66
CA SER A 526 -24.62 -26.75 -47.35
C SER A 526 -25.81 -26.28 -46.55
N TYR A 527 -26.90 -25.96 -47.20
CA TYR A 527 -28.15 -25.54 -46.57
C TYR A 527 -29.35 -26.32 -47.10
N HIS A 528 -30.44 -26.26 -46.35
CA HIS A 528 -31.72 -26.82 -46.74
C HIS A 528 -32.76 -25.69 -46.75
N GLU A 529 -33.49 -25.54 -47.88
CA GLU A 529 -34.39 -24.40 -48.11
C GLU A 529 -35.42 -24.20 -46.97
N VAL A 530 -35.92 -25.29 -46.38
CA VAL A 530 -36.97 -25.27 -45.36
C VAL A 530 -36.43 -25.38 -43.93
N ASP A 531 -35.40 -26.22 -43.72
CA ASP A 531 -34.94 -26.61 -42.37
C ASP A 531 -33.73 -25.80 -41.86
N SER A 532 -33.13 -24.98 -42.71
CA SER A 532 -32.02 -24.14 -42.31
C SER A 532 -32.49 -22.92 -41.52
N SER A 533 -31.71 -22.57 -40.48
CA SER A 533 -31.97 -21.43 -39.62
C SER A 533 -30.67 -20.89 -39.04
N ASP A 534 -30.69 -19.62 -38.55
CA ASP A 534 -29.59 -19.00 -37.84
C ASP A 534 -29.10 -19.84 -36.66
N MET A 535 -30.04 -20.43 -35.91
CA MET A 535 -29.73 -21.28 -34.78
C MET A 535 -29.03 -22.57 -35.21
N ALA A 536 -29.44 -23.19 -36.28
CA ALA A 536 -28.82 -24.42 -36.80
C ALA A 536 -27.38 -24.17 -37.28
N PHE A 537 -27.14 -23.05 -37.99
CA PHE A 537 -25.79 -22.67 -38.42
C PHE A 537 -24.90 -22.21 -37.25
N LYS A 538 -25.45 -21.55 -36.23
CA LYS A 538 -24.75 -21.24 -34.99
C LYS A 538 -24.26 -22.50 -34.29
N ILE A 539 -25.11 -23.50 -34.15
CA ILE A 539 -24.74 -24.80 -33.56
C ILE A 539 -23.71 -25.51 -34.42
N ALA A 540 -23.89 -25.52 -35.76
CA ALA A 540 -22.93 -26.13 -36.67
C ALA A 540 -21.54 -25.49 -36.56
N GLY A 541 -21.45 -24.16 -36.51
CA GLY A 541 -20.20 -23.42 -36.29
C GLY A 541 -19.51 -23.79 -34.94
N SER A 542 -20.30 -23.89 -33.89
CA SER A 542 -19.81 -24.33 -32.56
C SER A 542 -19.28 -25.77 -32.60
N MET A 543 -20.00 -26.69 -33.30
CA MET A 543 -19.56 -28.09 -33.44
C MET A 543 -18.27 -28.19 -34.28
N ALA A 544 -18.17 -27.44 -35.37
CA ALA A 544 -16.98 -27.39 -36.20
C ALA A 544 -15.77 -26.90 -35.39
N LEU A 545 -15.92 -25.79 -34.65
CA LEU A 545 -14.83 -25.30 -33.81
C LEU A 545 -14.35 -26.33 -32.78
N LYS A 546 -15.27 -26.90 -32.00
CA LYS A 546 -14.92 -27.87 -30.95
C LYS A 546 -14.17 -29.07 -31.51
N LYS A 547 -14.65 -29.61 -32.62
CA LYS A 547 -13.98 -30.71 -33.34
C LYS A 547 -12.61 -30.30 -33.87
N GLY A 548 -12.54 -29.13 -34.51
CA GLY A 548 -11.31 -28.65 -35.13
C GLY A 548 -10.22 -28.32 -34.09
N VAL A 549 -10.56 -27.69 -32.99
CA VAL A 549 -9.62 -27.47 -31.91
C VAL A 549 -9.06 -28.78 -31.37
N THR A 550 -9.92 -29.79 -31.15
CA THR A 550 -9.47 -31.10 -30.64
C THR A 550 -8.49 -31.79 -31.62
N GLU A 551 -8.71 -31.66 -32.95
CA GLU A 551 -7.85 -32.26 -33.98
C GLU A 551 -6.58 -31.46 -34.29
N SER A 552 -6.51 -30.16 -33.86
CA SER A 552 -5.42 -29.23 -34.15
C SER A 552 -4.28 -29.25 -33.13
N ARG A 553 -4.06 -30.30 -32.37
CA ARG A 553 -3.06 -30.38 -31.29
C ARG A 553 -3.19 -29.23 -30.32
N PRO A 554 -4.30 -29.12 -29.59
CA PRO A 554 -4.53 -28.00 -28.68
C PRO A 554 -3.54 -28.00 -27.51
N CYS A 555 -3.28 -26.80 -26.94
CA CYS A 555 -2.51 -26.64 -25.72
C CYS A 555 -3.11 -25.55 -24.87
N ILE A 556 -2.78 -25.59 -23.56
CA ILE A 556 -3.12 -24.55 -22.59
C ILE A 556 -1.99 -23.54 -22.56
N LEU A 557 -2.36 -22.28 -22.51
CA LEU A 557 -1.46 -21.15 -22.31
C LEU A 557 -1.60 -20.64 -20.88
N GLU A 558 -0.47 -20.39 -20.21
CA GLU A 558 -0.39 -19.75 -18.90
C GLU A 558 0.10 -18.30 -19.03
N PRO A 559 -0.44 -17.37 -18.21
CA PRO A 559 0.03 -16.00 -18.20
C PRO A 559 1.39 -15.90 -17.53
N ILE A 560 2.34 -15.25 -18.21
CA ILE A 560 3.67 -14.94 -17.71
C ILE A 560 3.68 -13.49 -17.25
N VAL A 561 4.25 -13.25 -16.07
CA VAL A 561 4.44 -11.93 -15.51
C VAL A 561 5.91 -11.56 -15.48
N GLU A 562 6.19 -10.29 -15.70
CA GLU A 562 7.51 -9.69 -15.46
C GLU A 562 7.56 -9.21 -14.00
N LEU A 563 8.64 -9.52 -13.34
CA LEU A 563 8.92 -9.21 -11.95
C LEU A 563 10.13 -8.28 -11.87
N GLU A 564 10.00 -7.20 -11.12
CA GLU A 564 11.11 -6.38 -10.65
C GLU A 564 11.25 -6.57 -9.14
N VAL A 565 12.26 -7.30 -8.69
CA VAL A 565 12.48 -7.62 -7.28
C VAL A 565 13.66 -6.82 -6.75
N VAL A 566 13.42 -5.98 -5.73
CA VAL A 566 14.45 -5.15 -5.10
C VAL A 566 14.80 -5.73 -3.73
N ILE A 567 16.08 -6.07 -3.54
CA ILE A 567 16.59 -6.76 -2.35
C ILE A 567 17.98 -6.24 -1.97
N PRO A 568 18.40 -6.33 -0.69
CA PRO A 568 19.79 -6.17 -0.30
C PRO A 568 20.69 -7.24 -0.93
N ASP A 569 21.97 -6.89 -1.14
CA ASP A 569 22.97 -7.76 -1.78
C ASP A 569 23.04 -9.16 -1.14
N ASP A 570 22.95 -9.24 0.19
CA ASP A 570 23.07 -10.47 0.97
C ASP A 570 22.02 -11.55 0.62
N TYR A 571 20.88 -11.14 0.10
CA TYR A 571 19.76 -12.04 -0.22
C TYR A 571 19.69 -12.45 -1.70
N MET A 572 20.59 -11.93 -2.54
CA MET A 572 20.55 -12.15 -3.99
C MET A 572 20.54 -13.63 -4.36
N GLY A 573 21.45 -14.43 -3.79
CA GLY A 573 21.54 -15.87 -4.08
C GLY A 573 20.27 -16.64 -3.71
N ALA A 574 19.72 -16.34 -2.52
CA ALA A 574 18.50 -16.99 -2.04
C ALA A 574 17.27 -16.65 -2.91
N VAL A 575 17.13 -15.38 -3.30
CA VAL A 575 16.02 -14.92 -4.14
C VAL A 575 16.12 -15.44 -5.58
N MET A 576 17.31 -15.48 -6.16
CA MET A 576 17.51 -16.09 -7.49
C MET A 576 17.21 -17.60 -7.47
N GLY A 577 17.59 -18.29 -6.40
CA GLY A 577 17.27 -19.71 -6.20
C GLY A 577 15.75 -19.94 -6.10
N ASP A 578 15.03 -19.11 -5.35
CA ASP A 578 13.59 -19.18 -5.21
C ASP A 578 12.86 -18.88 -6.53
N LEU A 579 13.28 -17.84 -7.26
CA LEU A 579 12.72 -17.53 -8.58
C LEU A 579 12.89 -18.69 -9.56
N ASN A 580 14.07 -19.33 -9.59
CA ASN A 580 14.31 -20.51 -10.44
C ASN A 580 13.41 -21.69 -10.04
N ALA A 581 13.23 -21.93 -8.73
CA ALA A 581 12.32 -22.98 -8.24
C ALA A 581 10.86 -22.75 -8.67
N ARG A 582 10.46 -21.49 -8.88
CA ARG A 582 9.13 -21.06 -9.41
C ARG A 582 9.06 -21.00 -10.93
N ARG A 583 9.91 -21.69 -11.63
CA ARG A 583 10.00 -21.64 -13.10
C ARG A 583 10.30 -20.23 -13.62
N GLY A 584 10.85 -19.34 -12.77
CA GLY A 584 11.22 -18.00 -13.17
C GLY A 584 12.51 -17.98 -13.99
N ARG A 585 12.56 -17.05 -14.95
CA ARG A 585 13.75 -16.79 -15.76
C ARG A 585 14.30 -15.42 -15.42
N VAL A 586 15.50 -15.36 -14.82
CA VAL A 586 16.17 -14.09 -14.55
C VAL A 586 16.66 -13.49 -15.86
N MET A 587 16.24 -12.26 -16.16
CA MET A 587 16.56 -11.54 -17.38
C MET A 587 17.74 -10.57 -17.18
N GLY A 588 17.91 -10.07 -15.94
CA GLY A 588 18.97 -9.13 -15.62
C GLY A 588 19.01 -8.77 -14.15
N VAL A 589 20.11 -8.13 -13.75
CA VAL A 589 20.31 -7.59 -12.41
C VAL A 589 20.90 -6.19 -12.55
N GLU A 590 20.30 -5.23 -11.85
CA GLU A 590 20.74 -3.83 -11.81
C GLU A 590 21.10 -3.43 -10.38
N ARG A 591 22.18 -2.70 -10.19
CA ARG A 591 22.57 -2.20 -8.87
C ARG A 591 21.87 -0.89 -8.54
N LEU A 592 21.20 -0.84 -7.37
CA LEU A 592 20.53 0.34 -6.83
C LEU A 592 21.15 0.72 -5.47
N GLY A 593 22.29 1.42 -5.50
CA GLY A 593 23.03 1.77 -4.27
C GLY A 593 23.51 0.54 -3.50
N LYS A 594 22.96 0.31 -2.30
CA LYS A 594 23.20 -0.87 -1.45
C LYS A 594 22.24 -2.04 -1.74
N LYS A 595 21.34 -1.90 -2.72
CA LYS A 595 20.34 -2.91 -3.09
C LYS A 595 20.57 -3.39 -4.53
N GLN A 596 20.03 -4.56 -4.84
CA GLN A 596 19.98 -5.12 -6.20
C GLN A 596 18.54 -5.17 -6.69
N LYS A 597 18.34 -4.84 -7.95
CA LYS A 597 17.08 -5.02 -8.66
C LYS A 597 17.21 -6.20 -9.60
N VAL A 598 16.52 -7.28 -9.30
CA VAL A 598 16.45 -8.49 -10.14
C VAL A 598 15.24 -8.37 -11.06
N ILE A 599 15.46 -8.46 -12.36
CA ILE A 599 14.40 -8.48 -13.38
C ILE A 599 14.23 -9.93 -13.82
N ALA A 600 13.02 -10.46 -13.71
CA ALA A 600 12.72 -11.85 -14.04
C ALA A 600 11.33 -11.98 -14.68
N THR A 601 11.09 -13.08 -15.39
CA THR A 601 9.75 -13.49 -15.81
C THR A 601 9.38 -14.79 -15.13
N ALA A 602 8.10 -14.95 -14.73
CA ALA A 602 7.61 -16.18 -14.11
C ALA A 602 6.13 -16.41 -14.43
N PRO A 603 5.65 -17.67 -14.38
CA PRO A 603 4.21 -17.95 -14.49
C PRO A 603 3.44 -17.38 -13.31
N LEU A 604 2.31 -16.74 -13.58
CA LEU A 604 1.47 -16.12 -12.54
C LEU A 604 1.03 -17.12 -11.47
N SER A 605 0.81 -18.37 -11.83
CA SER A 605 0.44 -19.45 -10.90
C SER A 605 1.47 -19.68 -9.79
N GLU A 606 2.76 -19.49 -10.09
CA GLU A 606 3.88 -19.70 -9.16
C GLU A 606 4.12 -18.50 -8.23
N ILE A 607 3.58 -17.33 -8.61
CA ILE A 607 3.84 -16.05 -7.91
C ILE A 607 2.73 -15.68 -6.93
N SER A 608 1.64 -16.42 -6.85
CA SER A 608 0.48 -16.10 -6.00
C SER A 608 0.81 -15.87 -4.52
N LYS A 609 1.83 -16.52 -3.97
CA LYS A 609 2.32 -16.36 -2.58
C LYS A 609 3.69 -15.68 -2.48
N TYR A 610 4.23 -15.21 -3.58
CA TYR A 610 5.60 -14.70 -3.64
C TYR A 610 5.87 -13.54 -2.70
N ALA A 611 4.89 -12.66 -2.46
CA ALA A 611 5.01 -11.56 -1.51
C ALA A 611 5.37 -12.04 -0.09
N THR A 612 4.71 -13.09 0.37
CA THR A 612 4.95 -13.67 1.70
C THR A 612 6.30 -14.37 1.76
N ASP A 613 6.62 -15.14 0.71
CA ASP A 613 7.85 -15.92 0.66
C ASP A 613 9.09 -15.01 0.50
N LEU A 614 9.00 -13.96 -0.33
CA LEU A 614 10.05 -12.95 -0.46
C LEU A 614 10.32 -12.24 0.88
N ARG A 615 9.28 -11.85 1.61
CA ARG A 615 9.44 -11.27 2.95
C ARG A 615 10.12 -12.23 3.92
N SER A 616 9.77 -13.50 3.88
CA SER A 616 10.42 -14.52 4.71
C SER A 616 11.90 -14.69 4.36
N ILE A 617 12.22 -14.84 3.07
CA ILE A 617 13.60 -15.01 2.58
C ILE A 617 14.48 -13.82 2.94
N THR A 618 13.93 -12.60 2.78
CA THR A 618 14.69 -11.35 2.95
C THR A 618 14.50 -10.70 4.32
N LYS A 619 13.84 -11.39 5.26
CA LYS A 619 13.48 -10.85 6.59
C LYS A 619 12.72 -9.52 6.48
N GLY A 620 11.88 -9.39 5.46
CA GLY A 620 11.08 -8.20 5.20
C GLY A 620 11.76 -7.12 4.35
N ALA A 621 13.05 -7.24 4.03
CA ALA A 621 13.81 -6.22 3.30
C ALA A 621 13.58 -6.24 1.77
N GLY A 622 12.95 -7.28 1.24
CA GLY A 622 12.64 -7.42 -0.18
C GLY A 622 11.29 -6.81 -0.55
N SER A 623 11.24 -6.19 -1.71
CA SER A 623 10.01 -5.73 -2.34
C SER A 623 9.98 -6.15 -3.81
N PHE A 624 8.79 -6.27 -4.38
CA PHE A 624 8.69 -6.55 -5.81
C PHE A 624 7.51 -5.81 -6.45
N LYS A 625 7.61 -5.65 -7.76
CA LYS A 625 6.53 -5.21 -8.64
C LYS A 625 6.29 -6.29 -9.67
N MET A 626 5.06 -6.42 -10.11
CA MET A 626 4.64 -7.42 -11.07
C MET A 626 3.80 -6.77 -12.16
N LYS A 627 4.05 -7.16 -13.42
CA LYS A 627 3.29 -6.70 -14.59
C LYS A 627 3.04 -7.89 -15.52
N PHE A 628 1.82 -7.99 -16.07
CA PHE A 628 1.55 -8.97 -17.13
C PHE A 628 2.49 -8.74 -18.34
N SER A 629 3.09 -9.81 -18.83
CA SER A 629 3.98 -9.79 -20.00
C SER A 629 3.30 -10.40 -21.22
N HIS A 630 3.10 -11.70 -21.22
CA HIS A 630 2.56 -12.45 -22.36
C HIS A 630 2.00 -13.80 -21.91
N TYR A 631 1.52 -14.59 -22.87
CA TYR A 631 1.12 -15.98 -22.66
C TYR A 631 2.14 -16.94 -23.24
N GLU A 632 2.53 -17.97 -22.47
CA GLU A 632 3.37 -19.10 -22.91
C GLU A 632 2.64 -20.42 -22.78
N GLU A 633 3.10 -21.46 -23.52
CA GLU A 633 2.57 -22.80 -23.39
C GLU A 633 2.87 -23.37 -22.00
N SER A 634 1.83 -23.83 -21.33
CA SER A 634 1.93 -24.47 -20.02
C SER A 634 2.54 -25.88 -20.14
N PRO A 635 3.48 -26.27 -19.28
CA PRO A 635 4.02 -27.62 -19.24
C PRO A 635 2.93 -28.68 -18.98
N SER A 636 3.15 -29.91 -19.46
CA SER A 636 2.16 -30.99 -19.36
C SER A 636 1.76 -31.35 -17.92
N ASN A 637 2.68 -31.23 -16.95
CA ASN A 637 2.38 -31.45 -15.53
C ASN A 637 1.40 -30.42 -14.95
N ILE A 638 1.25 -29.24 -15.57
CA ILE A 638 0.26 -28.21 -15.18
C ILE A 638 -1.01 -28.34 -16.02
N SER A 639 -0.87 -28.54 -17.33
CA SER A 639 -2.02 -28.58 -18.25
C SER A 639 -2.88 -29.84 -18.09
N GLN A 640 -2.28 -31.00 -17.85
CA GLN A 640 -3.02 -32.25 -17.75
C GLN A 640 -4.05 -32.30 -16.61
N PRO A 641 -3.74 -31.88 -15.36
CA PRO A 641 -4.73 -31.82 -14.30
C PRO A 641 -5.90 -30.88 -14.60
N LEU A 642 -5.65 -29.75 -15.29
CA LEU A 642 -6.70 -28.80 -15.66
C LEU A 642 -7.67 -29.43 -16.67
N ILE A 643 -7.15 -30.18 -17.66
CA ILE A 643 -7.94 -30.90 -18.65
C ILE A 643 -8.79 -31.98 -17.97
N GLU A 644 -8.22 -32.77 -17.07
CA GLU A 644 -8.91 -33.84 -16.36
C GLU A 644 -10.05 -33.30 -15.47
N ILE A 645 -9.83 -32.18 -14.75
CA ILE A 645 -10.86 -31.53 -13.95
C ILE A 645 -12.05 -31.12 -14.83
N TYR A 646 -11.78 -30.47 -15.96
CA TYR A 646 -12.81 -30.04 -16.90
C TYR A 646 -13.61 -31.22 -17.47
N GLN A 647 -12.92 -32.30 -17.87
CA GLN A 647 -13.56 -33.50 -18.37
C GLN A 647 -14.49 -34.15 -17.37
N LYS A 648 -14.08 -34.24 -16.08
CA LYS A 648 -14.93 -34.72 -15.00
C LYS A 648 -16.19 -33.86 -14.81
N GLN A 649 -16.04 -32.55 -14.78
CA GLN A 649 -17.16 -31.61 -14.69
C GLN A 649 -18.15 -31.75 -15.84
N GLN A 650 -17.67 -31.99 -17.06
CA GLN A 650 -18.52 -32.25 -18.25
C GLN A 650 -19.26 -33.58 -18.15
N GLN A 651 -18.69 -34.59 -17.50
CA GLN A 651 -19.34 -35.89 -17.28
C GLN A 651 -20.41 -35.83 -16.17
N GLU A 652 -20.14 -35.07 -15.09
CA GLU A 652 -21.06 -34.87 -13.96
C GLU A 652 -22.23 -33.92 -14.30
N GLY A 653 -22.04 -32.99 -15.22
CA GLY A 653 -23.07 -32.05 -15.70
C GLY A 653 -23.99 -32.60 -16.78
N ARG A 654 -23.79 -33.87 -17.19
CA ARG A 654 -24.67 -34.65 -18.09
C ARG A 654 -25.55 -35.58 -17.29
#